data_ea71d85ee05ee008d79faaa9edcd5902
#
_entry.id   ea71d85ee05ee008d79faaa9edcd5902
#
_cell.length_a   1.000
_cell.length_b   1.000
_cell.length_c   1.000
_cell.angle_alpha   90.00
_cell.angle_beta   90.00
_cell.angle_gamma   90.00
#
_symmetry.space_group_name_H-M   'P 1'
#
loop_
_entity.id
_entity.type
_entity.pdbx_description
1 polymer ?
#
loop_
_entity_poly.entity_id
_entity_poly.type
_entity_poly.pdbx_seq_one_letter_code
_entity_poly.pdbx_strand_id
1 'polypeptide(L)'
;AGVLFTADPITGRRRRAAIDAVRGLGEQVVSGAVNPDHYLVDVRSGAVLERRGDIVDDTRLRELAAIGARIEAHYGKPQDIEWAIDGEKLWIVQSRDITTLYPIPASAPDPERDLRVYLSANVAQGVLQPFTPMGIQTFRLLGAAFASAVGRPLADPAAGTSVIVDAGLRLWVDLTRVFRNSAARGIPVRVLSIMEARSSAIFARLLDDPRLAPRGGSRLRSLASILHAVMHAGVPPWVIRALLCPETTRDQILRDVDAIVMRDAGPLTTPVERLDAFERLLITTPPRIFQRLVAMVGAGLISYNLAARLLRGVASDDEMRTVLRGLPFNPTTEMDLELWAIALRTRDDAPTRAALADRAPAELSAAFRRGTLPPLLQRELETFLVRYGHRAIAEIDLGLPRWSEDPSHLLGAIANYQRLDAAALAPDVQFARGAREAEATIATLLSRVHGPRRLLARKLLRRVRALAGAREAPKFHVVRVFAQGRAILAPVGVALAAQGSVATADDIWFLTLPDARRALAGEDMRQRVAERRAEYRREERRRHVPRVLLSDGTDAEAAFTSPAEDGAIRGTPASPGTARGVARVLFSPAGARLEPGEVLVAPATDPGWTPLFLTASALVMEMGGMMSHGAVVAREYGIPAVVGVPDATTRIGMGERIVVDGSAGTVAPEGREER
;
A
#
# COMPACT_ATOMS: atom_id res chain seq x y z
N ALA A 1 40.35 14.44 -9.52
CA ALA A 1 39.02 14.44 -10.19
C ALA A 1 38.00 13.73 -9.29
N GLY A 2 36.74 13.86 -9.62
CA GLY A 2 35.70 13.22 -8.81
C GLY A 2 34.30 13.42 -9.33
N VAL A 3 33.31 13.06 -8.48
CA VAL A 3 31.91 13.21 -8.74
C VAL A 3 31.28 14.08 -7.65
N LEU A 4 30.30 14.90 -8.02
CA LEU A 4 29.54 15.77 -7.14
C LEU A 4 28.06 15.52 -7.36
N PHE A 5 27.36 15.06 -6.34
CA PHE A 5 25.90 14.99 -6.33
C PHE A 5 25.34 16.23 -5.62
N THR A 6 24.42 16.95 -6.24
CA THR A 6 23.79 18.15 -5.62
C THR A 6 22.71 17.83 -4.59
N ALA A 7 22.39 16.55 -4.42
CA ALA A 7 21.60 16.01 -3.32
C ALA A 7 22.31 14.76 -2.79
N ASP A 8 22.10 14.43 -1.52
CA ASP A 8 22.62 13.20 -0.94
C ASP A 8 22.01 11.97 -1.67
N PRO A 9 22.80 11.16 -2.38
CA PRO A 9 22.28 10.06 -3.19
C PRO A 9 21.72 8.90 -2.35
N ILE A 10 22.12 8.80 -1.07
CA ILE A 10 21.68 7.73 -0.16
C ILE A 10 20.33 8.08 0.49
N THR A 11 20.27 9.24 1.14
CA THR A 11 19.08 9.66 1.88
C THR A 11 18.11 10.47 1.04
N GLY A 12 18.49 10.93 -0.14
CA GLY A 12 17.71 11.81 -1.00
C GLY A 12 17.63 13.27 -0.55
N ARG A 13 18.31 13.65 0.54
CA ARG A 13 18.22 14.99 1.10
C ARG A 13 18.77 16.03 0.14
N ARG A 14 17.93 17.03 -0.15
CA ARG A 14 18.26 18.17 -1.03
C ARG A 14 19.18 19.16 -0.31
N ARG A 15 19.85 20.02 -1.10
CA ARG A 15 20.78 21.05 -0.60
C ARG A 15 21.94 20.45 0.22
N ARG A 16 22.33 19.23 -0.11
CA ARG A 16 23.50 18.51 0.40
C ARG A 16 24.36 18.13 -0.78
N ALA A 17 25.52 18.74 -0.90
CA ALA A 17 26.49 18.36 -1.91
C ALA A 17 27.31 17.17 -1.38
N ALA A 18 27.12 15.99 -1.96
CA ALA A 18 27.95 14.83 -1.71
C ALA A 18 29.05 14.79 -2.76
N ILE A 19 30.32 14.84 -2.30
CA ILE A 19 31.47 14.98 -3.17
C ILE A 19 32.39 13.77 -2.92
N ASP A 20 32.68 13.03 -3.98
CA ASP A 20 33.63 11.94 -3.98
C ASP A 20 34.84 12.33 -4.80
N ALA A 21 36.03 12.16 -4.24
CA ALA A 21 37.28 12.62 -4.84
C ALA A 21 38.36 11.53 -4.87
N VAL A 22 39.15 11.51 -5.95
CA VAL A 22 40.34 10.67 -6.08
C VAL A 22 41.50 11.47 -6.64
N ARG A 23 42.73 11.02 -6.36
CA ARG A 23 43.93 11.52 -7.02
C ARG A 23 44.04 10.90 -8.41
N GLY A 24 44.22 11.74 -9.44
CA GLY A 24 44.27 11.30 -10.83
C GLY A 24 42.97 11.44 -11.59
N LEU A 25 42.68 10.53 -12.53
CA LEU A 25 41.54 10.60 -13.41
C LEU A 25 40.24 10.10 -12.73
N GLY A 26 39.11 10.74 -13.03
CA GLY A 26 37.80 10.43 -12.47
C GLY A 26 37.23 9.06 -12.86
N GLU A 27 37.74 8.44 -13.93
CA GLU A 27 37.36 7.14 -14.42
C GLU A 27 37.43 6.03 -13.35
N GLN A 28 38.38 6.16 -12.42
CA GLN A 28 38.59 5.23 -11.30
C GLN A 28 37.46 5.29 -10.26
N VAL A 29 36.80 6.45 -10.08
CA VAL A 29 35.62 6.59 -9.21
C VAL A 29 34.42 5.97 -9.87
N VAL A 30 34.20 6.31 -11.14
CA VAL A 30 33.02 5.85 -11.90
C VAL A 30 33.03 4.33 -12.10
N SER A 31 34.21 3.72 -12.26
CA SER A 31 34.36 2.26 -12.39
C SER A 31 34.31 1.50 -11.06
N GLY A 32 34.35 2.20 -9.91
CA GLY A 32 34.40 1.57 -8.58
C GLY A 32 35.73 0.88 -8.27
N ALA A 33 36.79 1.20 -8.99
CA ALA A 33 38.12 0.58 -8.85
C ALA A 33 38.85 1.01 -7.58
N VAL A 34 38.51 2.15 -6.98
CA VAL A 34 39.11 2.72 -5.78
C VAL A 34 38.04 3.25 -4.82
N ASN A 35 38.35 3.22 -3.52
CA ASN A 35 37.50 3.90 -2.54
C ASN A 35 37.86 5.40 -2.55
N PRO A 36 36.92 6.29 -2.95
CA PRO A 36 37.18 7.72 -2.96
C PRO A 36 37.17 8.32 -1.55
N ASP A 37 37.79 9.47 -1.41
CA ASP A 37 37.54 10.37 -0.28
C ASP A 37 36.11 10.91 -0.41
N HIS A 38 35.36 10.91 0.69
CA HIS A 38 33.95 11.33 0.71
C HIS A 38 33.75 12.57 1.57
N TYR A 39 32.99 13.54 1.04
CA TYR A 39 32.67 14.79 1.73
C TYR A 39 31.18 15.10 1.56
N LEU A 40 30.54 15.56 2.66
CA LEU A 40 29.17 16.08 2.62
C LEU A 40 29.18 17.56 3.02
N VAL A 41 28.72 18.42 2.15
CA VAL A 41 28.72 19.87 2.34
C VAL A 41 27.28 20.41 2.35
N ASP A 42 26.96 21.23 3.33
CA ASP A 42 25.71 22.00 3.32
C ASP A 42 25.82 23.13 2.30
N VAL A 43 25.03 23.07 1.24
CA VAL A 43 25.10 24.01 0.12
C VAL A 43 24.81 25.45 0.53
N ARG A 44 24.00 25.67 1.56
CA ARG A 44 23.60 27.00 2.01
C ARG A 44 24.62 27.68 2.90
N SER A 45 25.13 26.95 3.89
CA SER A 45 26.10 27.50 4.88
C SER A 45 27.53 27.33 4.43
N GLY A 46 27.79 26.44 3.45
CA GLY A 46 29.16 26.03 3.07
C GLY A 46 29.87 25.20 4.15
N ALA A 47 29.12 24.74 5.18
CA ALA A 47 29.70 23.91 6.24
C ALA A 47 29.97 22.50 5.75
N VAL A 48 31.16 21.98 5.99
CA VAL A 48 31.50 20.57 5.77
C VAL A 48 30.91 19.77 6.93
N LEU A 49 29.95 18.93 6.62
CA LEU A 49 29.18 18.14 7.61
C LEU A 49 29.81 16.78 7.86
N GLU A 50 30.38 16.18 6.84
CA GLU A 50 31.09 14.91 6.89
C GLU A 50 32.36 15.00 6.06
N ARG A 51 33.44 14.38 6.58
CA ARG A 51 34.76 14.34 5.93
C ARG A 51 35.36 12.97 6.14
N ARG A 52 35.64 12.27 5.06
CA ARG A 52 36.42 11.02 5.04
C ARG A 52 37.52 11.17 4.01
N GLY A 53 38.68 11.67 4.44
CA GLY A 53 39.83 11.91 3.61
C GLY A 53 40.31 13.38 3.58
N ASP A 54 41.35 13.66 2.80
CA ASP A 54 42.04 14.93 2.78
C ASP A 54 42.44 15.43 1.37
N ILE A 55 41.95 14.77 0.33
CA ILE A 55 42.30 15.11 -1.08
C ILE A 55 41.83 16.52 -1.46
N VAL A 56 40.67 16.96 -0.90
CA VAL A 56 40.08 18.27 -1.22
C VAL A 56 39.96 19.12 0.04
N ASP A 57 40.51 20.35 -0.01
CA ASP A 57 40.41 21.31 1.08
C ASP A 57 39.02 21.97 1.18
N ASP A 58 38.75 22.62 2.32
CA ASP A 58 37.43 23.24 2.59
C ASP A 58 37.06 24.35 1.60
N THR A 59 38.05 25.07 1.06
CA THR A 59 37.78 26.14 0.10
C THR A 59 37.29 25.58 -1.21
N ARG A 60 37.94 24.53 -1.69
CA ARG A 60 37.51 23.81 -2.89
C ARG A 60 36.19 23.05 -2.71
N LEU A 61 35.96 22.48 -1.54
CA LEU A 61 34.66 21.84 -1.23
C LEU A 61 33.51 22.85 -1.31
N ARG A 62 33.69 24.07 -0.77
CA ARG A 62 32.69 25.14 -0.86
C ARG A 62 32.50 25.64 -2.31
N GLU A 63 33.59 25.75 -3.07
CA GLU A 63 33.53 26.13 -4.48
C GLU A 63 32.75 25.11 -5.31
N LEU A 64 33.03 23.80 -5.14
CA LEU A 64 32.33 22.70 -5.78
C LEU A 64 30.83 22.73 -5.43
N ALA A 65 30.48 22.86 -4.14
CA ALA A 65 29.09 22.92 -3.70
C ALA A 65 28.33 24.14 -4.29
N ALA A 66 29.00 25.30 -4.38
CA ALA A 66 28.41 26.50 -4.98
C ALA A 66 28.22 26.36 -6.50
N ILE A 67 29.14 25.74 -7.22
CA ILE A 67 29.03 25.45 -8.65
C ILE A 67 27.91 24.43 -8.86
N GLY A 68 27.86 23.35 -8.08
CA GLY A 68 26.79 22.36 -8.13
C GLY A 68 25.42 22.99 -7.95
N ALA A 69 25.24 23.89 -6.98
CA ALA A 69 23.99 24.61 -6.76
C ALA A 69 23.59 25.48 -7.96
N ARG A 70 24.55 26.12 -8.63
CA ARG A 70 24.27 26.90 -9.86
C ARG A 70 23.83 26.01 -11.01
N ILE A 71 24.46 24.84 -11.18
CA ILE A 71 24.10 23.86 -12.21
C ILE A 71 22.73 23.30 -11.93
N GLU A 72 22.42 22.91 -10.69
CA GLU A 72 21.08 22.45 -10.28
C GLU A 72 20.02 23.52 -10.54
N ALA A 73 20.28 24.78 -10.22
CA ALA A 73 19.38 25.88 -10.48
C ALA A 73 19.12 26.10 -11.99
N HIS A 74 20.14 25.89 -12.82
CA HIS A 74 20.03 25.99 -14.27
C HIS A 74 19.15 24.90 -14.88
N TYR A 75 19.32 23.65 -14.46
CA TYR A 75 18.52 22.51 -14.95
C TYR A 75 17.21 22.33 -14.20
N GLY A 76 17.02 22.97 -13.04
CA GLY A 76 15.82 22.85 -12.21
C GLY A 76 15.64 21.49 -11.51
N LYS A 77 16.69 20.68 -11.48
CA LYS A 77 16.69 19.32 -10.90
C LYS A 77 18.04 19.00 -10.30
N PRO A 78 18.11 18.13 -9.26
CA PRO A 78 19.37 17.63 -8.73
C PRO A 78 20.23 16.96 -9.79
N GLN A 79 21.54 17.22 -9.72
CA GLN A 79 22.50 16.83 -10.74
C GLN A 79 23.61 15.95 -10.18
N ASP A 80 24.06 15.02 -10.98
CA ASP A 80 25.26 14.22 -10.88
C ASP A 80 26.29 14.83 -11.82
N ILE A 81 27.38 15.33 -11.25
CA ILE A 81 28.35 16.20 -11.91
C ILE A 81 29.74 15.58 -11.82
N GLU A 82 30.38 15.34 -12.97
CA GLU A 82 31.78 14.96 -13.03
C GLU A 82 32.65 16.21 -13.08
N TRP A 83 33.69 16.25 -12.26
CA TRP A 83 34.62 17.39 -12.16
C TRP A 83 36.08 16.96 -12.10
N ALA A 84 36.94 17.88 -12.50
CA ALA A 84 38.40 17.70 -12.40
C ALA A 84 39.08 19.01 -11.98
N ILE A 85 40.18 18.90 -11.28
CA ILE A 85 41.07 20.02 -10.94
C ILE A 85 42.43 19.79 -11.64
N ASP A 86 42.85 20.79 -12.42
CA ASP A 86 44.16 20.83 -13.05
C ASP A 86 44.86 22.11 -12.58
N GLY A 87 45.87 21.94 -11.74
CA GLY A 87 46.50 23.04 -11.03
C GLY A 87 45.51 23.77 -10.13
N GLU A 88 45.29 25.06 -10.41
CA GLU A 88 44.31 25.89 -9.67
C GLU A 88 42.90 25.90 -10.32
N LYS A 89 42.78 25.37 -11.51
CA LYS A 89 41.55 25.48 -12.30
C LYS A 89 40.62 24.29 -12.08
N LEU A 90 39.37 24.58 -11.73
CA LEU A 90 38.28 23.62 -11.64
C LEU A 90 37.55 23.51 -12.99
N TRP A 91 37.33 22.28 -13.45
CA TRP A 91 36.63 21.96 -14.68
C TRP A 91 35.42 21.13 -14.36
N ILE A 92 34.28 21.46 -15.00
CA ILE A 92 33.09 20.61 -15.05
C ILE A 92 33.15 19.83 -16.35
N VAL A 93 33.16 18.52 -16.23
CA VAL A 93 33.31 17.60 -17.36
C VAL A 93 31.97 17.17 -17.91
N GLN A 94 31.05 16.80 -17.00
CA GLN A 94 29.71 16.33 -17.35
C GLN A 94 28.71 16.73 -16.27
N SER A 95 27.45 16.90 -16.65
CA SER A 95 26.32 17.01 -15.72
C SER A 95 25.11 16.25 -16.27
N ARG A 96 24.45 15.49 -15.39
CA ARG A 96 23.23 14.74 -15.72
C ARG A 96 22.25 14.74 -14.55
N ASP A 97 20.95 14.58 -14.84
CA ASP A 97 19.92 14.51 -13.82
C ASP A 97 20.11 13.28 -12.92
N ILE A 98 19.98 13.44 -11.60
CA ILE A 98 19.87 12.30 -10.68
C ILE A 98 18.44 11.75 -10.78
N THR A 99 18.30 10.61 -11.45
CA THR A 99 16.97 10.01 -11.74
C THR A 99 16.44 9.10 -10.62
N THR A 100 17.28 8.72 -9.67
CA THR A 100 16.95 7.80 -8.57
C THR A 100 16.20 8.48 -7.42
N LEU A 101 16.37 9.79 -7.25
CA LEU A 101 15.75 10.55 -6.17
C LEU A 101 14.21 10.53 -6.27
N TYR A 102 13.57 10.39 -5.11
CA TYR A 102 12.11 10.48 -5.07
C TYR A 102 11.66 11.95 -5.22
N PRO A 103 10.63 12.25 -6.02
CA PRO A 103 10.13 13.61 -6.16
C PRO A 103 9.46 14.12 -4.87
N ILE A 104 9.59 15.42 -4.62
CA ILE A 104 8.96 16.10 -3.48
C ILE A 104 7.58 16.59 -3.94
N PRO A 105 6.53 16.55 -3.09
CA PRO A 105 5.24 17.15 -3.41
C PRO A 105 5.37 18.61 -3.86
N ALA A 106 4.74 18.97 -4.98
CA ALA A 106 4.82 20.33 -5.53
C ALA A 106 4.31 21.43 -4.56
N SER A 107 3.43 21.05 -3.64
CA SER A 107 2.88 21.94 -2.60
C SER A 107 3.75 22.04 -1.34
N ALA A 108 4.91 21.35 -1.32
CA ALA A 108 5.79 21.37 -0.16
C ALA A 108 6.38 22.78 0.05
N PRO A 109 6.32 23.34 1.28
CA PRO A 109 6.94 24.63 1.57
C PRO A 109 8.47 24.50 1.60
N ASP A 110 9.18 25.62 1.70
CA ASP A 110 10.62 25.61 1.96
C ASP A 110 10.90 24.84 3.26
N PRO A 111 11.65 23.72 3.21
CA PRO A 111 11.87 22.84 4.35
C PRO A 111 12.62 23.50 5.52
N GLU A 112 13.40 24.57 5.25
CA GLU A 112 14.10 25.32 6.29
C GLU A 112 13.13 26.13 7.17
N ARG A 113 12.02 26.56 6.59
CA ARG A 113 10.99 27.32 7.31
C ARG A 113 9.95 26.41 7.95
N ASP A 114 9.56 25.36 7.22
CA ASP A 114 8.47 24.49 7.61
C ASP A 114 8.64 23.06 7.08
N LEU A 115 9.52 22.30 7.72
CA LEU A 115 9.73 20.89 7.38
C LEU A 115 8.42 20.11 7.51
N ARG A 116 8.06 19.36 6.47
CA ARG A 116 6.87 18.48 6.42
C ARG A 116 7.27 17.03 6.54
N VAL A 117 6.34 16.24 7.10
CA VAL A 117 6.46 14.77 7.22
C VAL A 117 5.32 14.14 6.46
N TYR A 118 5.64 13.37 5.45
CA TYR A 118 4.69 12.68 4.58
C TYR A 118 4.77 11.17 4.78
N LEU A 119 3.63 10.53 5.06
CA LEU A 119 3.49 9.08 5.08
C LEU A 119 2.94 8.61 3.73
N SER A 120 3.57 7.62 3.12
CA SER A 120 3.08 7.02 1.88
C SER A 120 1.76 6.28 2.10
N ALA A 121 0.68 6.76 1.50
CA ALA A 121 -0.60 6.05 1.49
C ALA A 121 -0.52 4.76 0.65
N ASN A 122 0.25 4.78 -0.43
CA ASN A 122 0.49 3.63 -1.30
C ASN A 122 1.12 2.47 -0.53
N VAL A 123 2.22 2.74 0.17
CA VAL A 123 2.93 1.74 0.98
C VAL A 123 2.03 1.19 2.09
N ALA A 124 1.26 2.05 2.76
CA ALA A 124 0.33 1.64 3.80
C ALA A 124 -0.80 0.71 3.29
N GLN A 125 -1.12 0.78 1.98
CA GLN A 125 -2.12 -0.08 1.32
C GLN A 125 -1.51 -1.28 0.57
N GLY A 126 -0.17 -1.44 0.61
CA GLY A 126 0.52 -2.51 -0.12
C GLY A 126 0.52 -2.32 -1.64
N VAL A 127 0.35 -1.10 -2.15
CA VAL A 127 0.33 -0.77 -3.58
C VAL A 127 1.55 0.08 -3.91
N LEU A 128 2.52 -0.47 -4.63
CA LEU A 128 3.72 0.26 -5.04
C LEU A 128 3.56 0.98 -6.36
N GLN A 129 2.64 0.53 -7.19
CA GLN A 129 2.38 1.10 -8.51
C GLN A 129 1.93 2.57 -8.40
N PRO A 130 2.26 3.41 -9.40
CA PRO A 130 1.73 4.76 -9.49
C PRO A 130 0.21 4.73 -9.69
N PHE A 131 -0.47 5.78 -9.25
CA PHE A 131 -1.87 6.02 -9.57
C PHE A 131 -2.03 6.70 -10.92
N THR A 132 -3.10 6.36 -11.62
CA THR A 132 -3.55 7.18 -12.75
C THR A 132 -3.97 8.57 -12.25
N PRO A 133 -3.89 9.62 -13.09
CA PRO A 133 -4.37 10.96 -12.72
C PRO A 133 -5.83 11.00 -12.25
N MET A 134 -6.72 10.20 -12.85
CA MET A 134 -8.11 10.07 -12.38
C MET A 134 -8.19 9.33 -11.05
N GLY A 135 -7.29 8.37 -10.78
CA GLY A 135 -7.15 7.72 -9.48
C GLY A 135 -6.74 8.72 -8.39
N ILE A 136 -5.75 9.59 -8.65
CA ILE A 136 -5.36 10.68 -7.73
C ILE A 136 -6.56 11.62 -7.50
N GLN A 137 -7.26 12.02 -8.57
CA GLN A 137 -8.45 12.86 -8.48
C GLN A 137 -9.54 12.23 -7.59
N THR A 138 -9.73 10.92 -7.69
CA THR A 138 -10.66 10.16 -6.85
C THR A 138 -10.33 10.32 -5.36
N PHE A 139 -9.06 10.23 -4.99
CA PHE A 139 -8.63 10.43 -3.59
C PHE A 139 -8.71 11.88 -3.14
N ARG A 140 -8.55 12.86 -4.02
CA ARG A 140 -8.80 14.28 -3.70
C ARG A 140 -10.27 14.50 -3.34
N LEU A 141 -11.20 13.98 -4.15
CA LEU A 141 -12.65 14.03 -3.87
C LEU A 141 -13.01 13.27 -2.58
N LEU A 142 -12.42 12.10 -2.38
CA LEU A 142 -12.62 11.32 -1.16
C LEU A 142 -12.14 12.08 0.09
N GLY A 143 -10.98 12.74 0.01
CA GLY A 143 -10.49 13.60 1.08
C GLY A 143 -11.44 14.76 1.39
N ALA A 144 -12.00 15.41 0.37
CA ALA A 144 -13.01 16.44 0.52
C ALA A 144 -14.31 15.91 1.16
N ALA A 145 -14.74 14.71 0.77
CA ALA A 145 -15.90 14.03 1.34
C ALA A 145 -15.74 13.76 2.84
N PHE A 146 -14.56 13.26 3.26
CA PHE A 146 -14.27 13.04 4.68
C PHE A 146 -14.10 14.34 5.46
N ALA A 147 -13.51 15.39 4.86
CA ALA A 147 -13.47 16.71 5.49
C ALA A 147 -14.88 17.25 5.75
N SER A 148 -15.78 17.12 4.80
CA SER A 148 -17.19 17.47 4.96
C SER A 148 -17.89 16.65 6.06
N ALA A 149 -17.64 15.34 6.10
CA ALA A 149 -18.22 14.43 7.08
C ALA A 149 -17.81 14.74 8.54
N VAL A 150 -16.67 15.44 8.74
CA VAL A 150 -16.23 15.92 10.06
C VAL A 150 -16.51 17.42 10.27
N GLY A 151 -17.41 18.01 9.48
CA GLY A 151 -17.85 19.40 9.62
C GLY A 151 -16.90 20.46 9.03
N ARG A 152 -16.03 20.07 8.09
CA ARG A 152 -15.05 20.97 7.42
C ARG A 152 -15.16 20.88 5.91
N PRO A 153 -16.29 21.28 5.31
CA PRO A 153 -16.46 21.23 3.86
C PRO A 153 -15.46 22.14 3.14
N LEU A 154 -15.00 21.70 1.97
CA LEU A 154 -14.11 22.46 1.11
C LEU A 154 -14.93 23.30 0.10
N ALA A 155 -14.44 24.48 -0.24
CA ALA A 155 -15.03 25.32 -1.27
C ALA A 155 -14.89 24.70 -2.67
N ASP A 156 -13.75 24.04 -2.94
CA ASP A 156 -13.49 23.28 -4.16
C ASP A 156 -13.12 21.83 -3.78
N PRO A 157 -14.07 20.88 -3.84
CA PRO A 157 -13.80 19.49 -3.58
C PRO A 157 -12.80 18.85 -4.55
N ALA A 158 -12.76 19.30 -5.81
CA ALA A 158 -11.87 18.73 -6.82
C ALA A 158 -10.39 19.07 -6.57
N ALA A 159 -10.11 20.20 -5.91
CA ALA A 159 -8.75 20.54 -5.46
C ALA A 159 -8.26 19.61 -4.35
N GLY A 160 -9.18 19.03 -3.56
CA GLY A 160 -8.84 18.13 -2.45
C GLY A 160 -8.37 18.86 -1.19
N THR A 161 -7.91 18.10 -0.20
CA THR A 161 -7.40 18.61 1.07
C THR A 161 -5.90 18.82 1.03
N SER A 162 -5.37 19.75 1.84
CA SER A 162 -3.92 19.92 2.03
C SER A 162 -3.26 18.77 2.81
N VAL A 163 -4.03 17.82 3.33
CA VAL A 163 -3.54 16.65 4.07
C VAL A 163 -3.15 15.52 3.11
N ILE A 164 -3.83 15.40 1.97
CA ILE A 164 -3.54 14.41 0.94
C ILE A 164 -2.85 15.14 -0.21
N VAL A 165 -1.59 14.82 -0.45
CA VAL A 165 -0.77 15.38 -1.53
C VAL A 165 -0.27 14.26 -2.41
N ASP A 166 0.22 14.57 -3.60
CA ASP A 166 0.81 13.61 -4.52
C ASP A 166 2.25 13.98 -4.90
N ALA A 167 3.05 12.95 -5.09
CA ALA A 167 4.40 13.05 -5.64
C ALA A 167 4.78 11.72 -6.30
N GLY A 168 5.39 11.77 -7.50
CA GLY A 168 5.72 10.57 -8.25
C GLY A 168 4.49 9.73 -8.55
N LEU A 169 3.35 10.36 -8.85
CA LEU A 169 2.04 9.71 -9.07
C LEU A 169 1.62 8.78 -7.92
N ARG A 170 2.03 9.07 -6.69
CA ARG A 170 1.65 8.34 -5.48
C ARG A 170 1.11 9.31 -4.45
N LEU A 171 0.26 8.80 -3.57
CA LEU A 171 -0.44 9.59 -2.56
C LEU A 171 0.34 9.61 -1.25
N TRP A 172 0.38 10.77 -0.63
CA TRP A 172 1.06 11.04 0.61
C TRP A 172 0.13 11.74 1.60
N VAL A 173 0.22 11.35 2.87
CA VAL A 173 -0.54 11.97 3.96
C VAL A 173 0.40 12.88 4.74
N ASP A 174 0.13 14.19 4.77
CA ASP A 174 0.86 15.16 5.58
C ASP A 174 0.49 15.01 7.06
N LEU A 175 1.39 14.44 7.84
CA LEU A 175 1.24 14.23 9.28
C LEU A 175 1.89 15.34 10.12
N THR A 176 2.45 16.37 9.53
CA THR A 176 3.22 17.42 10.20
C THR A 176 2.45 18.08 11.33
N ARG A 177 1.17 18.39 11.12
CA ARG A 177 0.32 19.00 12.16
C ARG A 177 0.16 18.09 13.37
N VAL A 178 0.11 16.78 13.17
CA VAL A 178 0.00 15.79 14.25
C VAL A 178 1.33 15.72 14.99
N PHE A 179 2.47 15.68 14.29
CA PHE A 179 3.81 15.70 14.90
C PHE A 179 4.07 16.95 15.74
N ARG A 180 3.63 18.12 15.27
CA ARG A 180 3.79 19.40 15.99
C ARG A 180 2.79 19.64 17.10
N ASN A 181 1.82 18.76 17.27
CA ASN A 181 0.87 18.84 18.38
C ASN A 181 1.38 18.01 19.58
N SER A 182 1.72 18.67 20.68
CA SER A 182 2.26 18.01 21.89
C SER A 182 1.37 16.90 22.46
N ALA A 183 0.05 16.99 22.26
CA ALA A 183 -0.91 16.00 22.74
C ALA A 183 -1.13 14.82 21.80
N ALA A 184 -0.91 15.03 20.48
CA ALA A 184 -1.25 14.06 19.44
C ALA A 184 -0.04 13.38 18.82
N ARG A 185 1.19 13.91 18.98
CA ARG A 185 2.40 13.45 18.28
C ARG A 185 2.74 11.96 18.45
N GLY A 186 2.33 11.35 19.56
CA GLY A 186 2.53 9.91 19.80
C GLY A 186 1.45 9.00 19.19
N ILE A 187 0.35 9.57 18.65
CA ILE A 187 -0.74 8.77 18.07
C ILE A 187 -0.30 7.99 16.82
N PRO A 188 0.41 8.59 15.83
CA PRO A 188 0.87 7.85 14.66
C PRO A 188 1.74 6.65 15.02
N VAL A 189 2.67 6.80 15.97
CA VAL A 189 3.53 5.71 16.45
C VAL A 189 2.69 4.55 16.99
N ARG A 190 1.69 4.81 17.82
CA ARG A 190 0.83 3.77 18.42
C ARG A 190 -0.09 3.10 17.40
N VAL A 191 -0.66 3.87 16.48
CA VAL A 191 -1.55 3.32 15.45
C VAL A 191 -0.77 2.46 14.46
N LEU A 192 0.38 2.97 13.99
CA LEU A 192 1.21 2.26 13.03
C LEU A 192 1.94 1.06 13.62
N SER A 193 2.20 1.02 14.94
CA SER A 193 2.78 -0.19 15.56
C SER A 193 1.93 -1.45 15.34
N ILE A 194 0.62 -1.27 15.13
CA ILE A 194 -0.31 -2.37 14.83
C ILE A 194 -0.41 -2.64 13.32
N MET A 195 -0.33 -1.59 12.51
CA MET A 195 -0.57 -1.65 11.06
C MET A 195 0.72 -1.90 10.27
N GLU A 196 1.81 -1.20 10.63
CA GLU A 196 3.09 -1.21 9.92
C GLU A 196 4.22 -0.82 10.90
N ALA A 197 4.88 -1.81 11.48
CA ALA A 197 5.85 -1.63 12.57
C ALA A 197 7.08 -0.80 12.16
N ARG A 198 7.53 -0.89 10.90
CA ARG A 198 8.70 -0.14 10.40
C ARG A 198 8.44 1.36 10.34
N SER A 199 7.30 1.77 9.80
CA SER A 199 6.90 3.19 9.82
C SER A 199 6.74 3.72 11.24
N SER A 200 6.26 2.88 12.17
CA SER A 200 6.20 3.22 13.60
C SER A 200 7.58 3.51 14.19
N ALA A 201 8.58 2.69 13.87
CA ALA A 201 9.96 2.89 14.34
C ALA A 201 10.59 4.16 13.75
N ILE A 202 10.36 4.43 12.46
CA ILE A 202 10.79 5.68 11.81
C ILE A 202 10.16 6.89 12.49
N PHE A 203 8.86 6.84 12.75
CA PHE A 203 8.15 7.92 13.43
C PHE A 203 8.63 8.14 14.86
N ALA A 204 8.95 7.09 15.60
CA ALA A 204 9.52 7.22 16.94
C ALA A 204 10.83 8.03 16.91
N ARG A 205 11.72 7.77 15.96
CA ARG A 205 12.95 8.55 15.76
C ARG A 205 12.68 9.99 15.30
N LEU A 206 11.69 10.21 14.43
CA LEU A 206 11.31 11.56 14.00
C LEU A 206 10.72 12.41 15.14
N LEU A 207 10.18 11.79 16.20
CA LEU A 207 9.74 12.55 17.39
C LEU A 207 10.89 13.26 18.10
N ASP A 208 12.12 12.79 17.93
CA ASP A 208 13.33 13.38 18.55
C ASP A 208 14.00 14.43 17.63
N ASP A 209 13.53 14.59 16.38
CA ASP A 209 14.06 15.62 15.47
C ASP A 209 13.64 17.03 15.94
N PRO A 210 14.61 17.92 16.29
CA PRO A 210 14.32 19.26 16.79
C PRO A 210 13.57 20.14 15.76
N ARG A 211 13.70 19.87 14.46
CA ARG A 211 12.98 20.58 13.39
C ARG A 211 11.47 20.28 13.42
N LEU A 212 11.07 19.16 14.05
CA LEU A 212 9.68 18.73 14.26
C LEU A 212 9.20 18.94 15.70
N ALA A 213 9.90 19.76 16.47
CA ALA A 213 9.52 20.08 17.85
C ALA A 213 8.07 20.59 17.92
N PRO A 214 7.36 20.29 19.01
CA PRO A 214 5.99 20.76 19.21
C PRO A 214 5.90 22.29 19.18
N ARG A 215 4.99 22.82 18.39
CA ARG A 215 4.72 24.27 18.30
C ARG A 215 3.47 24.69 19.10
N GLY A 216 2.96 23.81 19.95
CA GLY A 216 1.78 24.02 20.77
C GLY A 216 0.88 22.79 20.81
N GLY A 217 -0.23 22.90 21.47
CA GLY A 217 -1.25 21.85 21.59
C GLY A 217 -1.76 21.72 23.03
N SER A 218 -3.05 21.94 23.21
CA SER A 218 -3.75 21.63 24.46
C SER A 218 -4.37 20.25 24.33
N ARG A 219 -4.09 19.35 25.31
CA ARG A 219 -4.71 18.02 25.36
C ARG A 219 -6.23 18.10 25.33
N LEU A 220 -6.80 19.06 26.05
CA LEU A 220 -8.24 19.26 26.09
C LEU A 220 -8.81 19.72 24.75
N ARG A 221 -8.17 20.68 24.06
CA ARG A 221 -8.60 21.13 22.72
C ARG A 221 -8.45 20.03 21.68
N SER A 222 -7.38 19.26 21.71
CA SER A 222 -7.17 18.14 20.81
C SER A 222 -8.21 17.04 21.03
N LEU A 223 -8.49 16.69 22.29
CA LEU A 223 -9.52 15.72 22.64
C LEU A 223 -10.91 16.22 22.24
N ALA A 224 -11.24 17.48 22.51
CA ALA A 224 -12.51 18.08 22.11
C ALA A 224 -12.68 18.09 20.57
N SER A 225 -11.61 18.39 19.81
CA SER A 225 -11.64 18.36 18.34
C SER A 225 -11.86 16.94 17.79
N ILE A 226 -11.20 15.94 18.38
CA ILE A 226 -11.39 14.53 18.00
C ILE A 226 -12.82 14.09 18.34
N LEU A 227 -13.28 14.38 19.56
CA LEU A 227 -14.63 14.04 19.97
C LEU A 227 -15.69 14.71 19.09
N HIS A 228 -15.51 16.00 18.78
CA HIS A 228 -16.38 16.71 17.85
C HIS A 228 -16.42 16.04 16.48
N ALA A 229 -15.27 15.69 15.89
CA ALA A 229 -15.18 15.03 14.60
C ALA A 229 -15.88 13.65 14.61
N VAL A 230 -15.64 12.84 15.64
CA VAL A 230 -16.24 11.51 15.82
C VAL A 230 -17.76 11.60 16.00
N MET A 231 -18.24 12.57 16.80
CA MET A 231 -19.66 12.80 17.02
C MET A 231 -20.34 13.30 15.73
N HIS A 232 -19.72 14.25 15.04
CA HIS A 232 -20.24 14.80 13.79
C HIS A 232 -20.31 13.73 12.69
N ALA A 233 -19.31 12.85 12.63
CA ALA A 233 -19.31 11.71 11.73
C ALA A 233 -20.36 10.63 12.08
N GLY A 234 -21.08 10.76 13.21
CA GLY A 234 -22.18 9.87 13.60
C GLY A 234 -21.75 8.42 13.90
N VAL A 235 -20.48 8.18 14.23
CA VAL A 235 -19.92 6.85 14.49
C VAL A 235 -20.37 6.23 15.83
N PRO A 236 -20.46 6.98 16.96
CA PRO A 236 -20.68 6.39 18.28
C PRO A 236 -21.96 5.57 18.45
N PRO A 237 -23.13 5.97 17.92
CA PRO A 237 -24.34 5.17 18.06
C PRO A 237 -24.17 3.76 17.45
N TRP A 238 -23.48 3.65 16.31
CA TRP A 238 -23.21 2.39 15.64
C TRP A 238 -22.22 1.53 16.42
N VAL A 239 -21.17 2.13 17.02
CA VAL A 239 -20.22 1.41 17.89
C VAL A 239 -20.93 0.83 19.12
N ILE A 240 -21.75 1.64 19.79
CA ILE A 240 -22.51 1.20 20.98
C ILE A 240 -23.44 0.05 20.59
N ARG A 241 -24.17 0.18 19.51
CA ARG A 241 -25.10 -0.86 19.03
C ARG A 241 -24.34 -2.15 18.64
N ALA A 242 -23.19 -2.05 17.96
CA ALA A 242 -22.36 -3.20 17.62
C ALA A 242 -21.77 -3.90 18.86
N LEU A 243 -21.46 -3.15 19.91
CA LEU A 243 -21.03 -3.72 21.19
C LEU A 243 -22.18 -4.40 21.95
N LEU A 244 -23.41 -3.90 21.84
CA LEU A 244 -24.57 -4.49 22.53
C LEU A 244 -25.14 -5.70 21.77
N CYS A 245 -25.34 -5.56 20.45
CA CYS A 245 -25.98 -6.53 19.57
C CYS A 245 -25.11 -6.79 18.32
N PRO A 246 -23.97 -7.50 18.43
CA PRO A 246 -22.96 -7.57 17.37
C PRO A 246 -23.48 -8.18 16.07
N GLU A 247 -24.17 -9.31 16.12
CA GLU A 247 -24.63 -10.05 14.94
C GLU A 247 -25.72 -9.28 14.19
N THR A 248 -26.77 -8.87 14.89
CA THR A 248 -27.87 -8.09 14.30
C THR A 248 -27.39 -6.77 13.71
N THR A 249 -26.46 -6.10 14.41
CA THR A 249 -25.91 -4.81 13.94
C THR A 249 -25.04 -5.01 12.72
N ARG A 250 -24.19 -6.05 12.68
CA ARG A 250 -23.38 -6.40 11.51
C ARG A 250 -24.28 -6.63 10.30
N ASP A 251 -25.30 -7.50 10.44
CA ASP A 251 -26.17 -7.86 9.32
C ASP A 251 -26.99 -6.66 8.82
N GLN A 252 -27.39 -5.78 9.72
CA GLN A 252 -28.04 -4.52 9.34
C GLN A 252 -27.07 -3.59 8.62
N ILE A 253 -25.86 -3.39 9.14
CA ILE A 253 -24.85 -2.53 8.51
C ILE A 253 -24.53 -3.01 7.09
N LEU A 254 -24.33 -4.31 6.90
CA LEU A 254 -24.03 -4.86 5.57
C LEU A 254 -25.19 -4.64 4.59
N ARG A 255 -26.45 -4.88 5.00
CA ARG A 255 -27.62 -4.58 4.17
C ARG A 255 -27.76 -3.09 3.84
N ASP A 256 -27.58 -2.21 4.83
CA ASP A 256 -27.66 -0.75 4.64
C ASP A 256 -26.58 -0.26 3.66
N VAL A 257 -25.36 -0.79 3.80
CA VAL A 257 -24.24 -0.43 2.92
C VAL A 257 -24.49 -0.93 1.50
N ASP A 258 -24.99 -2.15 1.33
CA ASP A 258 -25.37 -2.65 0.01
C ASP A 258 -26.46 -1.76 -0.64
N ALA A 259 -27.47 -1.37 0.11
CA ALA A 259 -28.51 -0.47 -0.39
C ALA A 259 -27.98 0.93 -0.76
N ILE A 260 -26.99 1.43 0.00
CA ILE A 260 -26.33 2.71 -0.30
C ILE A 260 -25.51 2.60 -1.60
N VAL A 261 -24.74 1.52 -1.75
CA VAL A 261 -23.88 1.30 -2.93
C VAL A 261 -24.72 1.02 -4.18
N MET A 262 -25.81 0.25 -4.07
CA MET A 262 -26.67 -0.11 -5.20
C MET A 262 -27.62 1.01 -5.63
N ARG A 263 -27.57 2.18 -4.97
CA ARG A 263 -28.44 3.29 -5.32
C ARG A 263 -28.10 3.81 -6.73
N ASP A 264 -29.06 3.70 -7.63
CA ASP A 264 -28.92 4.15 -9.01
C ASP A 264 -28.75 5.67 -9.07
N ALA A 265 -27.84 6.11 -9.92
CA ALA A 265 -27.63 7.53 -10.22
C ALA A 265 -28.78 8.13 -11.08
N GLY A 266 -29.72 7.30 -11.52
CA GLY A 266 -30.73 7.66 -12.52
C GLY A 266 -30.17 7.72 -13.95
N PRO A 267 -30.99 8.04 -14.94
CA PRO A 267 -30.56 8.14 -16.32
C PRO A 267 -29.56 9.29 -16.49
N LEU A 268 -28.35 8.97 -16.94
CA LEU A 268 -27.28 9.93 -17.26
C LEU A 268 -27.14 10.02 -18.77
N THR A 269 -27.68 11.07 -19.38
CA THR A 269 -27.80 11.20 -20.84
C THR A 269 -26.60 11.91 -21.46
N THR A 270 -26.03 12.90 -20.77
CA THR A 270 -24.92 13.70 -21.28
C THR A 270 -23.59 13.40 -20.57
N PRO A 271 -22.45 13.61 -21.26
CA PRO A 271 -21.12 13.49 -20.63
C PRO A 271 -20.93 14.42 -19.42
N VAL A 272 -21.51 15.62 -19.44
CA VAL A 272 -21.43 16.58 -18.32
C VAL A 272 -22.18 16.05 -17.10
N GLU A 273 -23.41 15.56 -17.28
CA GLU A 273 -24.16 14.92 -16.20
C GLU A 273 -23.43 13.74 -15.57
N ARG A 274 -22.66 12.99 -16.39
CA ARG A 274 -21.82 11.88 -15.90
C ARG A 274 -20.67 12.38 -15.05
N LEU A 275 -19.95 13.44 -15.42
CA LEU A 275 -18.91 14.05 -14.59
C LEU A 275 -19.48 14.55 -13.26
N ASP A 276 -20.65 15.20 -13.28
CA ASP A 276 -21.31 15.67 -12.07
C ASP A 276 -21.83 14.52 -11.18
N ALA A 277 -22.31 13.45 -11.79
CA ALA A 277 -22.73 12.25 -11.07
C ALA A 277 -21.55 11.55 -10.41
N PHE A 278 -20.39 11.45 -11.11
CA PHE A 278 -19.16 10.91 -10.56
C PHE A 278 -18.68 11.72 -9.35
N GLU A 279 -18.65 13.04 -9.46
CA GLU A 279 -18.25 13.92 -8.35
C GLU A 279 -19.21 13.75 -7.15
N ARG A 280 -20.51 13.79 -7.37
CA ARG A 280 -21.53 13.55 -6.33
C ARG A 280 -21.40 12.18 -5.69
N LEU A 281 -21.17 11.11 -6.48
CA LEU A 281 -20.99 9.76 -5.98
C LEU A 281 -19.84 9.70 -4.97
N LEU A 282 -18.68 10.25 -5.32
CA LEU A 282 -17.48 10.20 -4.47
C LEU A 282 -17.57 11.10 -3.24
N ILE A 283 -18.30 12.21 -3.31
CA ILE A 283 -18.47 13.10 -2.15
C ILE A 283 -19.51 12.57 -1.17
N THR A 284 -20.58 11.94 -1.65
CA THR A 284 -21.73 11.61 -0.79
C THR A 284 -21.74 10.19 -0.26
N THR A 285 -21.26 9.22 -1.06
CA THR A 285 -21.42 7.79 -0.76
C THR A 285 -20.39 7.25 0.23
N PRO A 286 -19.06 7.48 0.06
CA PRO A 286 -18.05 6.92 0.95
C PRO A 286 -18.21 7.31 2.43
N PRO A 287 -18.49 8.56 2.82
CA PRO A 287 -18.67 8.89 4.23
C PRO A 287 -19.79 8.11 4.90
N ARG A 288 -20.92 7.89 4.20
CA ARG A 288 -22.07 7.13 4.70
C ARG A 288 -21.75 5.65 4.91
N ILE A 289 -20.91 5.09 4.04
CA ILE A 289 -20.43 3.71 4.14
C ILE A 289 -19.45 3.60 5.30
N PHE A 290 -18.44 4.48 5.35
CA PHE A 290 -17.40 4.45 6.36
C PHE A 290 -17.94 4.63 7.78
N GLN A 291 -18.89 5.52 7.99
CA GLN A 291 -19.53 5.73 9.29
C GLN A 291 -20.00 4.41 9.93
N ARG A 292 -20.62 3.55 9.14
CA ARG A 292 -21.18 2.26 9.59
C ARG A 292 -20.10 1.18 9.71
N LEU A 293 -19.30 1.03 8.67
CA LEU A 293 -18.30 -0.04 8.59
C LEU A 293 -17.17 0.17 9.59
N VAL A 294 -16.67 1.40 9.75
CA VAL A 294 -15.64 1.73 10.75
C VAL A 294 -16.15 1.53 12.17
N ALA A 295 -17.44 1.81 12.43
CA ALA A 295 -18.04 1.53 13.74
C ALA A 295 -18.05 0.03 14.05
N MET A 296 -18.41 -0.81 13.08
CA MET A 296 -18.42 -2.27 13.20
C MET A 296 -17.02 -2.83 13.44
N VAL A 297 -16.05 -2.44 12.61
CA VAL A 297 -14.64 -2.85 12.75
C VAL A 297 -14.06 -2.35 14.08
N GLY A 298 -14.34 -1.10 14.45
CA GLY A 298 -13.92 -0.52 15.73
C GLY A 298 -14.46 -1.28 16.95
N ALA A 299 -15.72 -1.69 16.91
CA ALA A 299 -16.30 -2.51 17.98
C ALA A 299 -15.62 -3.90 18.09
N GLY A 300 -15.25 -4.50 16.96
CA GLY A 300 -14.45 -5.73 16.91
C GLY A 300 -13.07 -5.56 17.56
N LEU A 301 -12.34 -4.50 17.17
CA LEU A 301 -11.02 -4.17 17.73
C LEU A 301 -11.07 -3.83 19.23
N ILE A 302 -12.07 -3.05 19.66
CA ILE A 302 -12.29 -2.76 21.07
C ILE A 302 -12.51 -4.06 21.85
N SER A 303 -13.34 -4.97 21.33
CA SER A 303 -13.62 -6.25 21.95
C SER A 303 -12.38 -7.13 22.04
N TYR A 304 -11.54 -7.18 21.00
CA TYR A 304 -10.28 -7.91 21.00
C TYR A 304 -9.29 -7.35 22.04
N ASN A 305 -9.09 -6.04 22.06
CA ASN A 305 -8.18 -5.40 23.02
C ASN A 305 -8.63 -5.59 24.47
N LEU A 306 -9.95 -5.52 24.73
CA LEU A 306 -10.50 -5.77 26.07
C LEU A 306 -10.36 -7.25 26.44
N ALA A 307 -10.57 -8.20 25.51
CA ALA A 307 -10.35 -9.62 25.75
C ALA A 307 -8.88 -9.91 26.08
N ALA A 308 -7.95 -9.36 25.30
CA ALA A 308 -6.50 -9.54 25.52
C ALA A 308 -6.07 -8.98 26.90
N ARG A 309 -6.59 -7.81 27.27
CA ARG A 309 -6.32 -7.24 28.61
C ARG A 309 -6.91 -8.09 29.74
N LEU A 310 -8.13 -8.56 29.56
CA LEU A 310 -8.83 -9.38 30.54
C LEU A 310 -8.15 -10.75 30.75
N LEU A 311 -7.58 -11.32 29.66
CA LEU A 311 -6.91 -12.63 29.66
C LEU A 311 -5.40 -12.53 29.88
N ARG A 312 -4.87 -11.33 30.20
CA ARG A 312 -3.44 -11.15 30.50
C ARG A 312 -2.99 -12.06 31.64
N GLY A 313 -1.86 -12.74 31.46
CA GLY A 313 -1.32 -13.74 32.38
C GLY A 313 -2.00 -15.11 32.33
N VAL A 314 -3.01 -15.30 31.45
CA VAL A 314 -3.74 -16.55 31.24
C VAL A 314 -3.61 -17.03 29.80
N ALA A 315 -3.66 -16.13 28.84
CA ALA A 315 -3.49 -16.38 27.41
C ALA A 315 -2.09 -15.97 26.96
N SER A 316 -1.48 -16.77 26.11
CA SER A 316 -0.30 -16.38 25.33
C SER A 316 -0.69 -15.52 24.14
N ASP A 317 0.30 -14.82 23.55
CA ASP A 317 0.07 -14.04 22.34
C ASP A 317 -0.30 -14.92 21.15
N ASP A 318 0.23 -16.16 21.08
CA ASP A 318 -0.11 -17.14 20.04
C ASP A 318 -1.56 -17.62 20.16
N GLU A 319 -2.03 -17.90 21.37
CA GLU A 319 -3.43 -18.25 21.61
C GLU A 319 -4.37 -17.11 21.20
N MET A 320 -4.01 -15.86 21.53
CA MET A 320 -4.81 -14.69 21.10
C MET A 320 -4.78 -14.51 19.57
N ARG A 321 -3.67 -14.81 18.89
CA ARG A 321 -3.60 -14.84 17.42
C ARG A 321 -4.46 -15.95 16.83
N THR A 322 -4.46 -17.14 17.46
CA THR A 322 -5.27 -18.29 17.02
C THR A 322 -6.77 -17.99 17.07
N VAL A 323 -7.24 -17.19 18.03
CA VAL A 323 -8.65 -16.73 18.10
C VAL A 323 -9.09 -16.01 16.81
N LEU A 324 -8.17 -15.42 16.05
CA LEU A 324 -8.44 -14.71 14.80
C LEU A 324 -8.34 -15.61 13.56
N ARG A 325 -8.14 -16.93 13.68
CA ARG A 325 -8.15 -17.85 12.53
C ARG A 325 -9.57 -18.19 12.09
N GLY A 326 -9.74 -18.42 10.79
CA GLY A 326 -11.02 -18.81 10.19
C GLY A 326 -12.17 -17.91 10.61
N LEU A 327 -11.99 -16.57 10.48
CA LEU A 327 -13.03 -15.59 10.81
C LEU A 327 -14.12 -15.57 9.72
N PRO A 328 -15.39 -15.70 10.07
CA PRO A 328 -16.49 -15.54 9.12
C PRO A 328 -16.64 -14.07 8.71
N PHE A 329 -17.32 -13.83 7.58
CA PHE A 329 -17.66 -12.49 7.06
C PHE A 329 -16.43 -11.66 6.59
N ASN A 330 -15.36 -12.34 6.17
CA ASN A 330 -14.27 -11.71 5.46
C ASN A 330 -14.54 -11.79 3.95
N PRO A 331 -14.89 -10.68 3.28
CA PRO A 331 -15.26 -10.71 1.86
C PRO A 331 -14.13 -11.17 0.93
N THR A 332 -12.88 -11.02 1.35
CA THR A 332 -11.72 -11.48 0.57
C THR A 332 -11.55 -12.99 0.69
N THR A 333 -11.68 -13.55 1.90
CA THR A 333 -11.63 -15.00 2.11
C THR A 333 -12.83 -15.70 1.46
N GLU A 334 -14.03 -15.13 1.55
CA GLU A 334 -15.21 -15.65 0.86
C GLU A 334 -15.04 -15.68 -0.65
N MET A 335 -14.46 -14.63 -1.22
CA MET A 335 -14.13 -14.53 -2.64
C MET A 335 -13.16 -15.64 -3.08
N ASP A 336 -12.12 -15.86 -2.29
CA ASP A 336 -11.08 -16.84 -2.59
C ASP A 336 -11.62 -18.28 -2.50
N LEU A 337 -12.45 -18.57 -1.47
CA LEU A 337 -13.14 -19.85 -1.34
C LEU A 337 -14.10 -20.10 -2.51
N GLU A 338 -14.80 -19.07 -3.01
CA GLU A 338 -15.66 -19.19 -4.19
C GLU A 338 -14.85 -19.47 -5.46
N LEU A 339 -13.69 -18.81 -5.63
CA LEU A 339 -12.80 -19.06 -6.75
C LEU A 339 -12.23 -20.50 -6.72
N TRP A 340 -11.88 -20.99 -5.52
CA TRP A 340 -11.53 -22.40 -5.31
C TRP A 340 -12.67 -23.35 -5.68
N ALA A 341 -13.90 -23.03 -5.26
CA ALA A 341 -15.06 -23.84 -5.58
C ALA A 341 -15.31 -23.90 -7.11
N ILE A 342 -15.07 -22.81 -7.84
CA ILE A 342 -15.12 -22.81 -9.32
C ILE A 342 -14.06 -23.77 -9.88
N ALA A 343 -12.83 -23.71 -9.39
CA ALA A 343 -11.77 -24.61 -9.83
C ALA A 343 -12.13 -26.08 -9.61
N LEU A 344 -12.77 -26.42 -8.47
CA LEU A 344 -13.26 -27.77 -8.18
C LEU A 344 -14.40 -28.19 -9.12
N ARG A 345 -15.43 -27.33 -9.29
CA ARG A 345 -16.59 -27.65 -10.15
C ARG A 345 -16.22 -27.83 -11.62
N THR A 346 -15.15 -27.17 -12.05
CA THR A 346 -14.67 -27.23 -13.44
C THR A 346 -13.52 -28.21 -13.66
N ARG A 347 -13.02 -28.88 -12.60
CA ARG A 347 -11.85 -29.78 -12.66
C ARG A 347 -12.06 -30.97 -13.60
N ASP A 348 -13.27 -31.56 -13.60
CA ASP A 348 -13.58 -32.74 -14.39
C ASP A 348 -14.12 -32.40 -15.78
N ASP A 349 -14.36 -31.12 -16.08
CA ASP A 349 -14.79 -30.67 -17.41
C ASP A 349 -13.59 -30.63 -18.37
N ALA A 350 -13.52 -31.62 -19.27
CA ALA A 350 -12.40 -31.76 -20.19
C ALA A 350 -12.16 -30.52 -21.09
N PRO A 351 -13.20 -29.85 -21.63
CA PRO A 351 -13.02 -28.60 -22.39
C PRO A 351 -12.40 -27.47 -21.55
N THR A 352 -12.83 -27.33 -20.29
CA THR A 352 -12.28 -26.31 -19.38
C THR A 352 -10.81 -26.60 -19.05
N ARG A 353 -10.46 -27.84 -18.73
CA ARG A 353 -9.07 -28.22 -18.47
C ARG A 353 -8.15 -27.94 -19.64
N ALA A 354 -8.56 -28.34 -20.84
CA ALA A 354 -7.79 -28.07 -22.06
C ALA A 354 -7.60 -26.56 -22.27
N ALA A 355 -8.69 -25.78 -22.17
CA ALA A 355 -8.62 -24.34 -22.32
C ALA A 355 -7.67 -23.67 -21.32
N LEU A 356 -7.72 -24.04 -20.02
CA LEU A 356 -6.88 -23.48 -18.96
C LEU A 356 -5.42 -23.95 -19.04
N ALA A 357 -5.16 -25.13 -19.62
CA ALA A 357 -3.80 -25.64 -19.82
C ALA A 357 -3.10 -25.03 -21.04
N ASP A 358 -3.83 -24.88 -22.16
CA ASP A 358 -3.25 -24.59 -23.47
C ASP A 358 -3.24 -23.10 -23.83
N ARG A 359 -4.05 -22.28 -23.16
CA ARG A 359 -4.20 -20.85 -23.49
C ARG A 359 -3.65 -19.93 -22.42
N ALA A 360 -3.06 -18.82 -22.86
CA ALA A 360 -2.64 -17.76 -21.96
C ALA A 360 -3.86 -17.07 -21.30
N PRO A 361 -3.74 -16.58 -20.04
CA PRO A 361 -4.85 -15.89 -19.34
C PRO A 361 -5.46 -14.73 -20.13
N ALA A 362 -4.66 -13.98 -20.89
CA ALA A 362 -5.14 -12.88 -21.74
C ALA A 362 -6.02 -13.37 -22.90
N GLU A 363 -5.68 -14.52 -23.51
CA GLU A 363 -6.47 -15.14 -24.57
C GLU A 363 -7.80 -15.68 -24.02
N LEU A 364 -7.77 -16.26 -22.83
CA LEU A 364 -8.95 -16.71 -22.12
C LEU A 364 -9.88 -15.53 -21.75
N SER A 365 -9.31 -14.42 -21.31
CA SER A 365 -10.05 -13.18 -21.05
C SER A 365 -10.72 -12.64 -22.32
N ALA A 366 -10.02 -12.65 -23.44
CA ALA A 366 -10.60 -12.28 -24.74
C ALA A 366 -11.72 -13.24 -25.17
N ALA A 367 -11.57 -14.56 -24.93
CA ALA A 367 -12.59 -15.55 -25.19
C ALA A 367 -13.82 -15.35 -24.29
N PHE A 368 -13.63 -15.05 -23.01
CA PHE A 368 -14.71 -14.70 -22.09
C PHE A 368 -15.57 -13.55 -22.63
N ARG A 369 -14.93 -12.43 -23.02
CA ARG A 369 -15.63 -11.26 -23.58
C ARG A 369 -16.41 -11.54 -24.86
N ARG A 370 -15.99 -12.55 -25.65
CA ARG A 370 -16.72 -13.02 -26.85
C ARG A 370 -17.76 -14.08 -26.54
N GLY A 371 -17.89 -14.57 -25.29
CA GLY A 371 -18.78 -15.67 -24.95
C GLY A 371 -18.33 -17.02 -25.52
N THR A 372 -17.02 -17.21 -25.77
CA THR A 372 -16.45 -18.41 -26.42
C THR A 372 -15.57 -19.27 -25.50
N LEU A 373 -15.63 -19.06 -24.19
CA LEU A 373 -15.09 -20.00 -23.22
C LEU A 373 -15.90 -21.32 -23.21
N PRO A 374 -15.33 -22.41 -22.68
CA PRO A 374 -16.12 -23.60 -22.37
C PRO A 374 -17.37 -23.22 -21.55
N PRO A 375 -18.57 -23.74 -21.89
CA PRO A 375 -19.84 -23.24 -21.36
C PRO A 375 -19.95 -23.28 -19.83
N LEU A 376 -19.33 -24.29 -19.19
CA LEU A 376 -19.31 -24.38 -17.74
C LEU A 376 -18.47 -23.27 -17.13
N LEU A 377 -17.24 -23.06 -17.62
CA LEU A 377 -16.33 -22.01 -17.12
C LEU A 377 -16.90 -20.62 -17.37
N GLN A 378 -17.53 -20.38 -18.53
CA GLN A 378 -18.19 -19.11 -18.88
C GLN A 378 -19.25 -18.75 -17.81
N ARG A 379 -20.16 -19.65 -17.53
CA ARG A 379 -21.28 -19.48 -16.60
C ARG A 379 -20.80 -19.29 -15.13
N GLU A 380 -19.84 -20.11 -14.70
CA GLU A 380 -19.27 -20.00 -13.35
C GLU A 380 -18.58 -18.64 -13.16
N LEU A 381 -17.81 -18.20 -14.15
CA LEU A 381 -17.11 -16.91 -14.10
C LEU A 381 -18.10 -15.73 -14.15
N GLU A 382 -19.15 -15.80 -14.98
CA GLU A 382 -20.20 -14.78 -15.01
C GLU A 382 -20.88 -14.64 -13.63
N THR A 383 -21.22 -15.75 -13.00
CA THR A 383 -21.82 -15.77 -11.65
C THR A 383 -20.89 -15.13 -10.62
N PHE A 384 -19.62 -15.48 -10.64
CA PHE A 384 -18.60 -14.91 -9.76
C PHE A 384 -18.44 -13.39 -9.96
N LEU A 385 -18.39 -12.93 -11.19
CA LEU A 385 -18.20 -11.53 -11.54
C LEU A 385 -19.38 -10.63 -11.14
N VAL A 386 -20.59 -11.13 -11.03
CA VAL A 386 -21.71 -10.38 -10.45
C VAL A 386 -21.39 -9.90 -9.04
N ARG A 387 -20.75 -10.74 -8.22
CA ARG A 387 -20.43 -10.42 -6.83
C ARG A 387 -19.06 -9.74 -6.68
N TYR A 388 -18.05 -10.15 -7.43
CA TYR A 388 -16.65 -9.76 -7.26
C TYR A 388 -16.02 -9.04 -8.45
N GLY A 389 -16.75 -8.83 -9.53
CA GLY A 389 -16.24 -8.20 -10.75
C GLY A 389 -15.80 -6.74 -10.59
N HIS A 390 -16.20 -6.08 -9.51
CA HIS A 390 -15.75 -4.73 -9.15
C HIS A 390 -14.28 -4.68 -8.65
N ARG A 391 -13.71 -5.82 -8.30
CA ARG A 391 -12.32 -5.90 -7.81
C ARG A 391 -11.30 -5.84 -8.93
N ALA A 392 -10.03 -5.62 -8.56
CA ALA A 392 -8.89 -5.57 -9.48
C ALA A 392 -7.58 -5.85 -8.74
N ILE A 393 -6.49 -6.03 -9.47
CA ILE A 393 -5.14 -5.85 -8.93
C ILE A 393 -4.94 -4.34 -8.72
N ALA A 394 -4.35 -3.93 -7.60
CA ALA A 394 -4.23 -2.52 -7.21
C ALA A 394 -5.58 -1.76 -7.25
N GLU A 395 -6.63 -2.41 -6.82
CA GLU A 395 -8.05 -2.04 -6.93
C GLU A 395 -8.41 -0.65 -6.37
N ILE A 396 -7.52 -0.03 -5.58
CA ILE A 396 -7.71 1.32 -5.06
C ILE A 396 -7.48 2.40 -6.12
N ASP A 397 -6.85 2.09 -7.26
CA ASP A 397 -6.83 3.01 -8.41
C ASP A 397 -8.09 2.81 -9.26
N LEU A 398 -8.93 3.84 -9.33
CA LEU A 398 -10.13 3.83 -10.15
C LEU A 398 -9.81 3.70 -11.64
N GLY A 399 -8.67 4.21 -12.09
CA GLY A 399 -8.27 4.19 -13.50
C GLY A 399 -7.87 2.81 -14.03
N LEU A 400 -7.66 1.82 -13.16
CA LEU A 400 -7.30 0.46 -13.59
C LEU A 400 -8.54 -0.39 -13.92
N PRO A 401 -8.43 -1.31 -14.92
CA PRO A 401 -9.55 -2.18 -15.30
C PRO A 401 -9.99 -3.08 -14.14
N ARG A 402 -11.30 -3.33 -14.06
CA ARG A 402 -11.88 -4.25 -13.08
C ARG A 402 -11.92 -5.67 -13.64
N TRP A 403 -12.05 -6.66 -12.77
CA TRP A 403 -12.15 -8.07 -13.20
C TRP A 403 -13.34 -8.33 -14.13
N SER A 404 -14.43 -7.55 -13.99
CA SER A 404 -15.55 -7.59 -14.96
C SER A 404 -15.16 -7.09 -16.36
N GLU A 405 -14.11 -6.28 -16.47
CA GLU A 405 -13.58 -5.77 -17.74
C GLU A 405 -12.45 -6.66 -18.26
N ASP A 406 -11.60 -7.18 -17.36
CA ASP A 406 -10.50 -8.09 -17.68
C ASP A 406 -10.32 -9.18 -16.61
N PRO A 407 -10.93 -10.37 -16.78
CA PRO A 407 -10.82 -11.49 -15.85
C PRO A 407 -9.54 -12.33 -16.01
N SER A 408 -8.53 -11.89 -16.76
CA SER A 408 -7.30 -12.67 -17.05
C SER A 408 -6.64 -13.18 -15.76
N HIS A 409 -6.57 -12.35 -14.72
CA HIS A 409 -6.02 -12.74 -13.42
C HIS A 409 -6.80 -13.89 -12.76
N LEU A 410 -8.13 -13.85 -12.79
CA LEU A 410 -8.99 -14.88 -12.22
C LEU A 410 -8.82 -16.22 -12.96
N LEU A 411 -8.75 -16.17 -14.29
CA LEU A 411 -8.56 -17.36 -15.11
C LEU A 411 -7.20 -18.02 -14.84
N GLY A 412 -6.15 -17.22 -14.64
CA GLY A 412 -4.85 -17.70 -14.19
C GLY A 412 -4.90 -18.35 -12.80
N ALA A 413 -5.65 -17.75 -11.88
CA ALA A 413 -5.84 -18.28 -10.53
C ALA A 413 -6.60 -19.62 -10.53
N ILE A 414 -7.69 -19.73 -11.30
CA ILE A 414 -8.44 -20.99 -11.46
C ILE A 414 -7.54 -22.07 -12.04
N ALA A 415 -6.72 -21.75 -13.06
CA ALA A 415 -5.76 -22.69 -13.64
C ALA A 415 -4.72 -23.16 -12.61
N ASN A 416 -4.25 -22.28 -11.74
CA ASN A 416 -3.34 -22.64 -10.64
C ASN A 416 -4.02 -23.55 -9.62
N TYR A 417 -5.25 -23.25 -9.23
CA TYR A 417 -6.01 -24.07 -8.27
C TYR A 417 -6.30 -25.49 -8.80
N GLN A 418 -6.56 -25.65 -10.11
CA GLN A 418 -6.78 -26.98 -10.68
C GLN A 418 -5.56 -27.90 -10.60
N ARG A 419 -4.35 -27.34 -10.43
CA ARG A 419 -3.09 -28.10 -10.28
C ARG A 419 -2.79 -28.53 -8.85
N LEU A 420 -3.55 -28.04 -7.86
CA LEU A 420 -3.34 -28.42 -6.47
C LEU A 420 -3.87 -29.83 -6.22
N ASP A 421 -2.94 -30.80 -6.10
CA ASP A 421 -3.29 -32.21 -5.87
C ASP A 421 -3.43 -32.59 -4.38
N ALA A 422 -2.91 -31.76 -3.49
CA ALA A 422 -2.90 -32.06 -2.06
C ALA A 422 -4.20 -31.63 -1.38
N ALA A 423 -5.08 -32.55 -1.08
CA ALA A 423 -6.34 -32.28 -0.36
C ALA A 423 -6.13 -31.55 0.98
N ALA A 424 -4.98 -31.76 1.65
CA ALA A 424 -4.66 -31.08 2.90
C ALA A 424 -4.35 -29.59 2.74
N LEU A 425 -4.00 -29.13 1.53
CA LEU A 425 -3.74 -27.72 1.19
C LEU A 425 -4.97 -27.01 0.63
N ALA A 426 -6.10 -27.71 0.48
CA ALA A 426 -7.34 -27.13 -0.03
C ALA A 426 -7.79 -25.95 0.85
N PRO A 427 -8.10 -24.77 0.26
CA PRO A 427 -8.45 -23.55 0.98
C PRO A 427 -9.59 -23.71 1.98
N ASP A 428 -10.65 -24.41 1.58
CA ASP A 428 -11.82 -24.70 2.40
C ASP A 428 -11.48 -25.58 3.62
N VAL A 429 -10.61 -26.59 3.43
CA VAL A 429 -10.12 -27.46 4.51
C VAL A 429 -9.26 -26.65 5.50
N GLN A 430 -8.35 -25.82 5.00
CA GLN A 430 -7.51 -24.96 5.82
C GLN A 430 -8.34 -23.94 6.62
N PHE A 431 -9.30 -23.27 5.97
CA PHE A 431 -10.21 -22.32 6.61
C PHE A 431 -11.04 -23.01 7.71
N ALA A 432 -11.63 -24.16 7.40
CA ALA A 432 -12.41 -24.94 8.37
C ALA A 432 -11.56 -25.43 9.54
N ARG A 433 -10.30 -25.83 9.28
CA ARG A 433 -9.33 -26.20 10.33
C ARG A 433 -9.03 -25.01 11.24
N GLY A 434 -8.69 -23.85 10.67
CA GLY A 434 -8.42 -22.64 11.44
C GLY A 434 -9.60 -22.20 12.31
N ALA A 435 -10.83 -22.33 11.80
CA ALA A 435 -12.05 -22.05 12.57
C ALA A 435 -12.21 -23.00 13.77
N ARG A 436 -11.97 -24.30 13.59
CA ARG A 436 -12.01 -25.29 14.68
C ARG A 436 -10.92 -25.05 15.72
N GLU A 437 -9.71 -24.75 15.30
CA GLU A 437 -8.59 -24.40 16.21
C GLU A 437 -8.92 -23.15 17.05
N ALA A 438 -9.51 -22.13 16.45
CA ALA A 438 -9.93 -20.92 17.15
C ALA A 438 -10.99 -21.22 18.22
N GLU A 439 -12.01 -22.02 17.91
CA GLU A 439 -13.06 -22.39 18.87
C GLU A 439 -12.49 -23.27 20.02
N ALA A 440 -11.60 -24.22 19.71
CA ALA A 440 -10.92 -25.02 20.72
C ALA A 440 -10.05 -24.15 21.66
N THR A 441 -9.31 -23.20 21.10
CA THR A 441 -8.51 -22.25 21.86
C THR A 441 -9.39 -21.37 22.75
N ILE A 442 -10.51 -20.86 22.25
CA ILE A 442 -11.49 -20.10 23.05
C ILE A 442 -12.01 -20.94 24.21
N ALA A 443 -12.37 -22.20 23.97
CA ALA A 443 -12.83 -23.10 25.02
C ALA A 443 -11.76 -23.31 26.10
N THR A 444 -10.51 -23.52 25.71
CA THR A 444 -9.35 -23.66 26.60
C THR A 444 -9.11 -22.38 27.42
N LEU A 445 -9.11 -21.21 26.79
CA LEU A 445 -8.95 -19.94 27.51
C LEU A 445 -10.08 -19.69 28.52
N LEU A 446 -11.31 -20.05 28.18
CA LEU A 446 -12.45 -19.93 29.07
C LEU A 446 -12.45 -20.94 30.22
N SER A 447 -11.78 -22.10 30.10
CA SER A 447 -11.61 -23.05 31.21
C SER A 447 -10.62 -22.57 32.26
N ARG A 448 -9.67 -21.73 31.88
CA ARG A 448 -8.64 -21.15 32.78
C ARG A 448 -9.13 -19.96 33.60
N VAL A 449 -10.32 -19.42 33.33
CA VAL A 449 -10.91 -18.26 34.02
C VAL A 449 -12.27 -18.61 34.61
N HIS A 450 -12.65 -17.97 35.74
CA HIS A 450 -13.84 -18.34 36.51
C HIS A 450 -14.73 -17.10 36.78
N GLY A 451 -15.95 -17.33 37.23
CA GLY A 451 -16.89 -16.30 37.69
C GLY A 451 -17.17 -15.20 36.66
N PRO A 452 -17.29 -13.93 37.08
CA PRO A 452 -17.60 -12.79 36.20
C PRO A 452 -16.56 -12.59 35.10
N ARG A 453 -15.28 -12.90 35.36
CA ARG A 453 -14.19 -12.83 34.38
C ARG A 453 -14.45 -13.76 33.18
N ARG A 454 -14.93 -14.99 33.45
CA ARG A 454 -15.28 -15.98 32.42
C ARG A 454 -16.45 -15.50 31.55
N LEU A 455 -17.49 -14.95 32.19
CA LEU A 455 -18.67 -14.44 31.48
C LEU A 455 -18.30 -13.25 30.56
N LEU A 456 -17.48 -12.33 31.05
CA LEU A 456 -17.02 -11.20 30.27
C LEU A 456 -16.09 -11.63 29.13
N ALA A 457 -15.13 -12.53 29.41
CA ALA A 457 -14.22 -13.09 28.38
C ALA A 457 -15.02 -13.76 27.25
N ARG A 458 -16.02 -14.60 27.60
CA ARG A 458 -16.92 -15.25 26.63
C ARG A 458 -17.63 -14.24 25.76
N LYS A 459 -18.21 -13.17 26.35
CA LYS A 459 -18.90 -12.11 25.59
C LYS A 459 -17.95 -11.38 24.64
N LEU A 460 -16.74 -11.05 25.10
CA LEU A 460 -15.77 -10.33 24.30
C LEU A 460 -15.27 -11.18 23.13
N LEU A 461 -14.89 -12.45 23.38
CA LEU A 461 -14.40 -13.37 22.35
C LEU A 461 -15.49 -13.68 21.30
N ARG A 462 -16.75 -13.85 21.73
CA ARG A 462 -17.88 -13.98 20.78
C ARG A 462 -18.02 -12.73 19.88
N ARG A 463 -17.90 -11.52 20.46
CA ARG A 463 -17.93 -10.27 19.66
C ARG A 463 -16.78 -10.19 18.68
N VAL A 464 -15.58 -10.62 19.08
CA VAL A 464 -14.42 -10.72 18.17
C VAL A 464 -14.77 -11.61 16.98
N ARG A 465 -15.24 -12.83 17.23
CA ARG A 465 -15.63 -13.78 16.15
C ARG A 465 -16.73 -13.22 15.23
N ALA A 466 -17.69 -12.47 15.79
CA ALA A 466 -18.81 -11.91 15.02
C ALA A 466 -18.43 -10.70 14.16
N LEU A 467 -17.42 -9.90 14.56
CA LEU A 467 -17.16 -8.58 13.96
C LEU A 467 -15.79 -8.46 13.29
N ALA A 468 -14.76 -9.18 13.77
CA ALA A 468 -13.39 -8.95 13.31
C ALA A 468 -13.14 -9.40 11.86
N GLY A 469 -13.88 -10.40 11.35
CA GLY A 469 -13.79 -10.81 9.96
C GLY A 469 -14.23 -9.73 8.98
N ALA A 470 -15.16 -8.88 9.36
CA ALA A 470 -15.67 -7.79 8.52
C ALA A 470 -14.68 -6.60 8.35
N ARG A 471 -13.44 -6.69 8.86
CA ARG A 471 -12.45 -5.60 8.75
C ARG A 471 -12.07 -5.24 7.30
N GLU A 472 -12.18 -6.18 6.36
CA GLU A 472 -11.96 -5.93 4.93
C GLU A 472 -13.17 -5.27 4.24
N ALA A 473 -14.34 -5.26 4.88
CA ALA A 473 -15.56 -4.70 4.32
C ALA A 473 -15.46 -3.21 3.94
N PRO A 474 -14.76 -2.31 4.70
CA PRO A 474 -14.60 -0.92 4.28
C PRO A 474 -13.93 -0.77 2.92
N LYS A 475 -12.81 -1.49 2.68
CA LYS A 475 -12.12 -1.47 1.40
C LYS A 475 -12.98 -2.09 0.30
N PHE A 476 -13.59 -3.24 0.56
CA PHE A 476 -14.46 -3.94 -0.38
C PHE A 476 -15.58 -3.03 -0.92
N HIS A 477 -16.31 -2.35 -0.04
CA HIS A 477 -17.43 -1.50 -0.47
C HIS A 477 -16.99 -0.19 -1.11
N VAL A 478 -15.85 0.40 -0.70
CA VAL A 478 -15.29 1.58 -1.38
C VAL A 478 -14.85 1.23 -2.81
N VAL A 479 -14.27 0.08 -3.03
CA VAL A 479 -13.89 -0.38 -4.37
C VAL A 479 -15.13 -0.61 -5.25
N ARG A 480 -16.27 -1.03 -4.68
CA ARG A 480 -17.56 -1.06 -5.41
C ARG A 480 -17.99 0.35 -5.86
N VAL A 481 -17.83 1.36 -5.00
CA VAL A 481 -18.11 2.76 -5.40
C VAL A 481 -17.14 3.21 -6.50
N PHE A 482 -15.87 2.82 -6.44
CA PHE A 482 -14.91 3.12 -7.50
C PHE A 482 -15.28 2.44 -8.83
N ALA A 483 -15.74 1.20 -8.80
CA ALA A 483 -16.23 0.52 -10.00
C ALA A 483 -17.46 1.22 -10.61
N GLN A 484 -18.39 1.71 -9.79
CA GLN A 484 -19.51 2.52 -10.28
C GLN A 484 -19.02 3.85 -10.88
N GLY A 485 -18.08 4.54 -10.21
CA GLY A 485 -17.47 5.76 -10.74
C GLY A 485 -16.79 5.51 -12.09
N ARG A 486 -16.11 4.37 -12.24
CA ARG A 486 -15.51 3.95 -13.50
C ARG A 486 -16.57 3.71 -14.59
N ALA A 487 -17.66 3.02 -14.28
CA ALA A 487 -18.77 2.79 -15.21
C ALA A 487 -19.45 4.11 -15.64
N ILE A 488 -19.54 5.10 -14.76
CA ILE A 488 -20.05 6.44 -15.07
C ILE A 488 -19.11 7.19 -16.02
N LEU A 489 -17.78 7.08 -15.81
CA LEU A 489 -16.78 7.83 -16.58
C LEU A 489 -16.43 7.20 -17.94
N ALA A 490 -16.50 5.89 -18.10
CA ALA A 490 -16.12 5.22 -19.34
C ALA A 490 -16.85 5.78 -20.59
N PRO A 491 -18.18 6.04 -20.57
CA PRO A 491 -18.86 6.68 -21.69
C PRO A 491 -18.39 8.13 -21.96
N VAL A 492 -17.90 8.84 -20.94
CA VAL A 492 -17.30 10.17 -21.14
C VAL A 492 -16.01 10.05 -21.96
N GLY A 493 -15.17 9.05 -21.68
CA GLY A 493 -13.99 8.77 -22.50
C GLY A 493 -14.33 8.49 -23.95
N VAL A 494 -15.39 7.71 -24.20
CA VAL A 494 -15.88 7.44 -25.58
C VAL A 494 -16.31 8.74 -26.27
N ALA A 495 -17.05 9.62 -25.56
CA ALA A 495 -17.48 10.89 -26.11
C ALA A 495 -16.30 11.83 -26.43
N LEU A 496 -15.30 11.91 -25.54
CA LEU A 496 -14.09 12.71 -25.75
C LEU A 496 -13.25 12.22 -26.95
N ALA A 497 -13.14 10.91 -27.12
CA ALA A 497 -12.46 10.31 -28.27
C ALA A 497 -13.22 10.60 -29.57
N ALA A 498 -14.55 10.46 -29.56
CA ALA A 498 -15.39 10.79 -30.74
C ALA A 498 -15.32 12.28 -31.12
N GLN A 499 -15.17 13.18 -30.13
CA GLN A 499 -14.98 14.61 -30.32
C GLN A 499 -13.55 14.95 -30.81
N GLY A 500 -12.57 14.05 -30.64
CA GLY A 500 -11.17 14.27 -31.01
C GLY A 500 -10.34 15.03 -29.95
N SER A 501 -10.90 15.28 -28.76
CA SER A 501 -10.20 15.93 -27.65
C SER A 501 -9.15 15.03 -27.01
N VAL A 502 -9.28 13.71 -27.15
CA VAL A 502 -8.32 12.67 -26.76
C VAL A 502 -8.15 11.65 -27.89
N ALA A 503 -7.10 10.84 -27.85
CA ALA A 503 -6.82 9.86 -28.90
C ALA A 503 -7.68 8.59 -28.76
N THR A 504 -7.91 8.12 -27.53
CA THR A 504 -8.67 6.90 -27.21
C THR A 504 -9.61 7.13 -26.02
N ALA A 505 -10.64 6.27 -25.91
CA ALA A 505 -11.57 6.34 -24.77
C ALA A 505 -10.85 6.16 -23.41
N ASP A 506 -9.79 5.35 -23.36
CA ASP A 506 -9.03 5.09 -22.13
C ASP A 506 -8.14 6.26 -21.69
N ASP A 507 -8.02 7.30 -22.50
CA ASP A 507 -7.29 8.50 -22.13
C ASP A 507 -8.00 9.29 -21.01
N ILE A 508 -9.29 9.04 -20.76
CA ILE A 508 -10.04 9.61 -19.64
C ILE A 508 -9.34 9.31 -18.28
N TRP A 509 -8.69 8.14 -18.13
CA TRP A 509 -7.99 7.76 -16.91
C TRP A 509 -6.74 8.59 -16.64
N PHE A 510 -6.19 9.22 -17.69
CA PHE A 510 -5.03 10.13 -17.63
C PHE A 510 -5.42 11.61 -17.56
N LEU A 511 -6.71 11.92 -17.44
CA LEU A 511 -7.24 13.25 -17.14
C LEU A 511 -7.60 13.38 -15.66
N THR A 512 -7.58 14.62 -15.16
CA THR A 512 -8.27 14.99 -13.91
C THR A 512 -9.71 15.39 -14.22
N LEU A 513 -10.56 15.53 -13.20
CA LEU A 513 -11.93 15.99 -13.41
C LEU A 513 -12.00 17.39 -14.06
N PRO A 514 -11.19 18.39 -13.64
CA PRO A 514 -11.11 19.68 -14.36
C PRO A 514 -10.64 19.54 -15.82
N ASP A 515 -9.67 18.66 -16.11
CA ASP A 515 -9.22 18.42 -17.49
C ASP A 515 -10.33 17.82 -18.35
N ALA A 516 -11.09 16.84 -17.81
CA ALA A 516 -12.21 16.23 -18.53
C ALA A 516 -13.30 17.25 -18.86
N ARG A 517 -13.60 18.20 -17.95
CA ARG A 517 -14.53 19.29 -18.21
C ARG A 517 -14.03 20.22 -19.33
N ARG A 518 -12.74 20.57 -19.34
CA ARG A 518 -12.14 21.40 -20.41
C ARG A 518 -12.12 20.65 -21.75
N ALA A 519 -11.82 19.36 -21.72
CA ALA A 519 -11.87 18.52 -22.91
C ALA A 519 -13.28 18.48 -23.54
N LEU A 520 -14.34 18.37 -22.72
CA LEU A 520 -15.73 18.46 -23.18
C LEU A 520 -16.09 19.84 -23.76
N ALA A 521 -15.41 20.90 -23.29
CA ALA A 521 -15.54 22.26 -23.86
C ALA A 521 -14.73 22.45 -25.15
N GLY A 522 -14.05 21.42 -25.66
CA GLY A 522 -13.33 21.43 -26.94
C GLY A 522 -11.81 21.62 -26.84
N GLU A 523 -11.23 21.64 -25.64
CA GLU A 523 -9.76 21.72 -25.48
C GLU A 523 -9.10 20.41 -25.88
N ASP A 524 -8.04 20.48 -26.69
CA ASP A 524 -7.23 19.30 -27.08
C ASP A 524 -6.32 18.87 -25.92
N MET A 525 -6.55 17.66 -25.42
CA MET A 525 -5.80 17.07 -24.29
C MET A 525 -4.79 16.00 -24.70
N ARG A 526 -4.63 15.74 -25.99
CA ARG A 526 -3.77 14.62 -26.48
C ARG A 526 -2.32 14.74 -26.04
N GLN A 527 -1.73 15.94 -26.11
CA GLN A 527 -0.36 16.17 -25.66
C GLN A 527 -0.25 15.95 -24.14
N ARG A 528 -1.16 16.51 -23.36
CA ARG A 528 -1.18 16.34 -21.88
C ARG A 528 -1.31 14.89 -21.46
N VAL A 529 -2.16 14.12 -22.14
CA VAL A 529 -2.30 12.67 -21.91
C VAL A 529 -1.01 11.95 -22.25
N ALA A 530 -0.36 12.28 -23.37
CA ALA A 530 0.90 11.66 -23.77
C ALA A 530 2.01 11.90 -22.73
N GLU A 531 2.14 13.11 -22.22
CA GLU A 531 3.09 13.48 -21.16
C GLU A 531 2.83 12.68 -19.88
N ARG A 532 1.57 12.59 -19.42
CA ARG A 532 1.18 11.85 -18.22
C ARG A 532 1.35 10.34 -18.37
N ARG A 533 1.10 9.79 -19.55
CA ARG A 533 1.38 8.37 -19.85
C ARG A 533 2.89 8.08 -19.82
N ALA A 534 3.71 9.01 -20.32
CA ALA A 534 5.16 8.88 -20.25
C ALA A 534 5.65 8.96 -18.79
N GLU A 535 5.10 9.86 -17.99
CA GLU A 535 5.37 9.95 -16.56
C GLU A 535 4.95 8.69 -15.82
N TYR A 536 3.74 8.18 -16.07
CA TYR A 536 3.22 6.95 -15.47
C TYR A 536 4.15 5.76 -15.74
N ARG A 537 4.54 5.55 -17.00
CA ARG A 537 5.48 4.49 -17.39
C ARG A 537 6.86 4.64 -16.74
N ARG A 538 7.33 5.85 -16.55
CA ARG A 538 8.59 6.11 -15.83
C ARG A 538 8.46 5.73 -14.35
N GLU A 539 7.37 6.16 -13.69
CA GLU A 539 7.11 5.88 -12.29
C GLU A 539 6.75 4.41 -12.02
N GLU A 540 6.16 3.70 -12.97
CA GLU A 540 5.91 2.26 -12.90
C GLU A 540 7.22 1.44 -12.80
N ARG A 541 8.31 1.93 -13.41
CA ARG A 541 9.64 1.31 -13.35
C ARG A 541 10.40 1.62 -12.06
N ARG A 542 9.89 2.53 -11.23
CA ARG A 542 10.54 2.91 -9.98
C ARG A 542 10.48 1.76 -8.98
N ARG A 543 11.65 1.28 -8.55
CA ARG A 543 11.76 0.13 -7.64
C ARG A 543 11.61 0.51 -6.17
N HIS A 544 12.05 1.73 -5.80
CA HIS A 544 12.02 2.21 -4.42
C HIS A 544 11.03 3.35 -4.23
N VAL A 545 10.12 3.19 -3.26
CA VAL A 545 9.17 4.21 -2.83
C VAL A 545 9.35 4.41 -1.32
N PRO A 546 9.75 5.60 -0.86
CA PRO A 546 9.90 5.88 0.57
C PRO A 546 8.62 5.59 1.34
N ARG A 547 8.75 5.05 2.56
CA ARG A 547 7.61 4.92 3.50
C ARG A 547 7.25 6.26 4.12
N VAL A 548 8.28 7.00 4.49
CA VAL A 548 8.19 8.33 5.09
C VAL A 548 9.15 9.26 4.37
N LEU A 549 8.59 10.29 3.75
CA LEU A 549 9.32 11.31 3.02
C LEU A 549 9.26 12.63 3.78
N LEU A 550 10.39 13.30 3.92
CA LEU A 550 10.45 14.67 4.43
C LEU A 550 10.42 15.67 3.26
N SER A 551 9.93 16.89 3.51
CA SER A 551 9.86 17.92 2.45
C SER A 551 11.23 18.44 2.00
N ASP A 552 12.31 18.12 2.70
CA ASP A 552 13.69 18.34 2.26
C ASP A 552 14.23 17.23 1.31
N GLY A 553 13.36 16.28 0.94
CA GLY A 553 13.68 15.15 0.07
C GLY A 553 14.22 13.92 0.81
N THR A 554 14.41 13.99 2.12
CA THR A 554 14.94 12.88 2.90
C THR A 554 13.98 11.71 2.91
N ASP A 555 14.44 10.55 2.45
CA ASP A 555 13.87 9.26 2.80
C ASP A 555 14.25 8.94 4.25
N ALA A 556 13.28 9.03 5.15
CA ALA A 556 13.54 8.84 6.57
C ALA A 556 13.94 7.39 6.91
N GLU A 557 13.53 6.40 6.11
CA GLU A 557 13.97 5.02 6.29
C GLU A 557 15.46 4.87 5.96
N ALA A 558 15.89 5.34 4.80
CA ALA A 558 17.29 5.30 4.39
C ALA A 558 18.20 6.10 5.36
N ALA A 559 17.71 7.23 5.87
CA ALA A 559 18.45 8.06 6.82
C ALA A 559 18.65 7.41 8.22
N PHE A 560 17.77 6.47 8.60
CA PHE A 560 17.79 5.87 9.94
C PHE A 560 18.20 4.39 9.97
N THR A 561 18.36 3.74 8.82
CA THR A 561 18.76 2.34 8.74
C THR A 561 20.28 2.23 8.71
N SER A 562 20.86 1.60 9.73
CA SER A 562 22.24 1.14 9.66
C SER A 562 22.32 -0.18 8.92
N PRO A 563 23.39 -0.47 8.17
CA PRO A 563 23.58 -1.78 7.55
C PRO A 563 23.54 -2.89 8.63
N ALA A 564 22.76 -3.94 8.38
CA ALA A 564 22.71 -5.08 9.30
C ALA A 564 24.01 -5.89 9.22
N GLU A 565 24.64 -6.14 10.35
CA GLU A 565 25.89 -6.91 10.46
C GLU A 565 25.70 -8.43 10.40
N ASP A 566 24.47 -8.95 10.60
CA ASP A 566 24.19 -10.40 10.64
C ASP A 566 23.44 -10.89 9.41
N GLY A 567 23.86 -12.06 8.88
CA GLY A 567 23.34 -12.66 7.67
C GLY A 567 21.85 -13.11 7.69
N ALA A 568 21.17 -13.05 8.84
CA ALA A 568 19.73 -13.31 8.94
C ALA A 568 18.94 -12.01 8.75
N ILE A 569 17.89 -12.07 7.93
CA ILE A 569 17.01 -10.92 7.69
C ILE A 569 15.87 -11.00 8.70
N ARG A 570 15.64 -9.93 9.45
CA ARG A 570 14.56 -9.85 10.45
C ARG A 570 13.39 -8.99 9.95
N GLY A 571 12.18 -9.46 10.27
CA GLY A 571 10.93 -8.75 10.03
C GLY A 571 9.98 -8.88 11.23
N THR A 572 8.72 -8.57 11.01
CA THR A 572 7.65 -8.72 12.00
C THR A 572 7.03 -10.11 11.88
N PRO A 573 6.95 -10.90 12.97
CA PRO A 573 6.23 -12.19 12.98
C PRO A 573 4.76 -11.96 12.61
N ALA A 574 4.29 -12.56 11.52
CA ALA A 574 2.94 -12.33 11.03
C ALA A 574 2.01 -13.54 11.15
N SER A 575 2.50 -14.72 10.85
CA SER A 575 1.79 -15.99 11.02
C SER A 575 2.77 -17.04 11.53
N PRO A 576 2.47 -17.73 12.64
CA PRO A 576 3.40 -18.65 13.28
C PRO A 576 3.65 -19.91 12.46
N GLY A 577 4.82 -20.52 12.69
CA GLY A 577 5.28 -21.74 12.03
C GLY A 577 6.61 -21.54 11.34
N THR A 578 7.25 -22.64 10.98
CA THR A 578 8.52 -22.63 10.24
C THR A 578 8.34 -23.41 8.94
N ALA A 579 8.82 -22.85 7.84
CA ALA A 579 8.83 -23.52 6.54
C ALA A 579 10.17 -23.34 5.84
N ARG A 580 10.50 -24.30 4.99
CA ARG A 580 11.69 -24.32 4.14
C ARG A 580 11.24 -24.44 2.69
N GLY A 581 11.89 -23.74 1.78
CA GLY A 581 11.55 -23.82 0.38
C GLY A 581 12.42 -22.95 -0.51
N VAL A 582 12.17 -23.06 -1.81
CA VAL A 582 12.84 -22.25 -2.83
C VAL A 582 12.14 -20.90 -2.92
N ALA A 583 12.89 -19.82 -2.85
CA ALA A 583 12.36 -18.48 -2.95
C ALA A 583 11.89 -18.14 -4.36
N ARG A 584 10.65 -17.71 -4.46
CA ARG A 584 10.04 -17.17 -5.67
C ARG A 584 9.79 -15.68 -5.48
N VAL A 585 10.65 -14.85 -6.03
CA VAL A 585 10.55 -13.38 -5.94
C VAL A 585 9.59 -12.86 -7.00
N LEU A 586 8.47 -12.29 -6.59
CA LEU A 586 7.42 -11.79 -7.47
C LEU A 586 7.09 -10.32 -7.17
N PHE A 587 6.99 -9.49 -8.21
CA PHE A 587 6.62 -8.08 -8.11
C PHE A 587 5.16 -7.80 -8.48
N SER A 588 4.51 -8.76 -9.13
CA SER A 588 3.09 -8.69 -9.52
C SER A 588 2.48 -10.09 -9.49
N PRO A 589 1.21 -10.23 -9.08
CA PRO A 589 0.51 -11.51 -9.15
C PRO A 589 0.01 -11.84 -10.55
N ALA A 590 0.00 -10.86 -11.48
CA ALA A 590 -0.55 -11.03 -12.81
C ALA A 590 0.27 -12.04 -13.62
N GLY A 591 -0.36 -13.16 -14.00
CA GLY A 591 0.30 -14.24 -14.75
C GLY A 591 1.38 -14.99 -13.98
N ALA A 592 1.55 -14.71 -12.69
CA ALA A 592 2.55 -15.35 -11.87
C ALA A 592 2.17 -16.81 -11.56
N ARG A 593 3.20 -17.66 -11.46
CA ARG A 593 3.07 -19.06 -11.06
C ARG A 593 3.94 -19.30 -9.84
N LEU A 594 3.40 -20.02 -8.88
CA LEU A 594 4.08 -20.48 -7.69
C LEU A 594 3.86 -21.98 -7.59
N GLU A 595 4.95 -22.74 -7.53
CA GLU A 595 4.86 -24.19 -7.37
C GLU A 595 4.68 -24.57 -5.90
N PRO A 596 3.97 -25.66 -5.59
CA PRO A 596 3.82 -26.13 -4.22
C PRO A 596 5.17 -26.32 -3.53
N GLY A 597 5.33 -25.74 -2.34
CA GLY A 597 6.58 -25.81 -1.58
C GLY A 597 7.54 -24.63 -1.81
N GLU A 598 7.27 -23.76 -2.78
CA GLU A 598 8.03 -22.51 -2.92
C GLU A 598 7.64 -21.49 -1.84
N VAL A 599 8.59 -20.62 -1.49
CA VAL A 599 8.37 -19.47 -0.60
C VAL A 599 8.10 -18.25 -1.43
N LEU A 600 6.96 -17.62 -1.25
CA LEU A 600 6.64 -16.35 -1.93
C LEU A 600 7.39 -15.20 -1.26
N VAL A 601 8.21 -14.52 -2.04
CA VAL A 601 8.89 -13.28 -1.64
C VAL A 601 8.33 -12.13 -2.48
N ALA A 602 7.71 -11.15 -1.84
CA ALA A 602 7.04 -10.05 -2.53
C ALA A 602 7.27 -8.71 -1.83
N PRO A 603 7.24 -7.58 -2.56
CA PRO A 603 7.39 -6.26 -1.94
C PRO A 603 6.18 -5.91 -1.07
N ALA A 604 4.98 -6.21 -1.53
CA ALA A 604 3.71 -6.02 -0.82
C ALA A 604 2.64 -6.89 -1.46
N THR A 605 1.52 -7.09 -0.76
CA THR A 605 0.43 -7.90 -1.28
C THR A 605 -0.92 -7.22 -1.08
N ASP A 606 -1.76 -7.34 -2.08
CA ASP A 606 -3.16 -6.94 -2.08
C ASP A 606 -4.07 -8.17 -2.31
N PRO A 607 -5.40 -8.02 -2.33
CA PRO A 607 -6.29 -9.15 -2.54
C PRO A 607 -6.09 -9.94 -3.84
N GLY A 608 -5.47 -9.34 -4.85
CA GLY A 608 -5.10 -10.06 -6.07
C GLY A 608 -4.02 -11.12 -5.89
N TRP A 609 -3.26 -11.07 -4.79
CA TRP A 609 -2.22 -12.07 -4.48
C TRP A 609 -2.75 -13.32 -3.79
N THR A 610 -3.97 -13.27 -3.23
CA THR A 610 -4.52 -14.35 -2.40
C THR A 610 -4.45 -15.73 -3.07
N PRO A 611 -4.72 -15.88 -4.38
CA PRO A 611 -4.61 -17.18 -5.03
C PRO A 611 -3.21 -17.80 -5.03
N LEU A 612 -2.15 -16.98 -4.94
CA LEU A 612 -0.77 -17.47 -4.87
C LEU A 612 -0.38 -17.93 -3.46
N PHE A 613 -1.02 -17.39 -2.42
CA PHE A 613 -0.67 -17.74 -1.04
C PHE A 613 -0.91 -19.22 -0.74
N LEU A 614 -1.94 -19.80 -1.32
CA LEU A 614 -2.34 -21.18 -1.04
C LEU A 614 -1.36 -22.22 -1.60
N THR A 615 -0.54 -21.85 -2.58
CA THR A 615 0.54 -22.69 -3.10
C THR A 615 1.85 -22.46 -2.36
N ALA A 616 1.97 -21.31 -1.66
CA ALA A 616 3.18 -20.95 -0.95
C ALA A 616 3.39 -21.82 0.32
N SER A 617 4.62 -22.27 0.54
CA SER A 617 5.03 -22.88 1.82
C SER A 617 5.20 -21.84 2.93
N ALA A 618 5.61 -20.63 2.59
CA ALA A 618 5.70 -19.46 3.46
C ALA A 618 5.60 -18.16 2.67
N LEU A 619 5.35 -17.05 3.39
CA LEU A 619 5.30 -15.71 2.83
C LEU A 619 6.36 -14.81 3.46
N VAL A 620 7.11 -14.11 2.61
CA VAL A 620 8.07 -13.07 3.00
C VAL A 620 7.70 -11.77 2.29
N MET A 621 7.41 -10.71 3.03
CA MET A 621 6.98 -9.43 2.47
C MET A 621 7.83 -8.29 2.99
N GLU A 622 8.29 -7.40 2.09
CA GLU A 622 9.04 -6.21 2.49
C GLU A 622 8.18 -5.24 3.28
N MET A 623 6.91 -5.16 2.93
CA MET A 623 5.96 -4.23 3.52
C MET A 623 4.88 -4.96 4.30
N GLY A 624 4.28 -4.20 5.22
CA GLY A 624 3.16 -4.67 6.02
C GLY A 624 3.51 -4.86 7.48
N GLY A 625 2.47 -5.06 8.26
CA GLY A 625 2.51 -5.40 9.68
C GLY A 625 1.51 -6.50 9.97
N MET A 626 1.28 -6.76 11.25
CA MET A 626 0.39 -7.84 11.70
C MET A 626 -1.05 -7.74 11.17
N MET A 627 -1.48 -6.56 10.74
CA MET A 627 -2.83 -6.30 10.21
C MET A 627 -2.83 -6.08 8.70
N SER A 628 -1.70 -6.24 8.00
CA SER A 628 -1.65 -6.16 6.54
C SER A 628 -2.43 -7.32 5.90
N HIS A 629 -2.87 -7.15 4.65
CA HIS A 629 -3.65 -8.14 3.93
C HIS A 629 -2.96 -9.51 3.92
N GLY A 630 -1.71 -9.58 3.49
CA GLY A 630 -0.95 -10.83 3.43
C GLY A 630 -0.75 -11.49 4.80
N ALA A 631 -0.49 -10.70 5.86
CA ALA A 631 -0.35 -11.22 7.23
C ALA A 631 -1.63 -11.89 7.73
N VAL A 632 -2.77 -11.35 7.34
CA VAL A 632 -4.07 -11.87 7.77
C VAL A 632 -4.45 -13.11 7.01
N VAL A 633 -4.32 -13.09 5.70
CA VAL A 633 -4.57 -14.27 4.87
C VAL A 633 -3.63 -15.42 5.28
N ALA A 634 -2.33 -15.12 5.49
CA ALA A 634 -1.38 -16.12 6.00
C ALA A 634 -1.85 -16.78 7.30
N ARG A 635 -2.36 -15.98 8.25
CA ARG A 635 -2.91 -16.53 9.51
C ARG A 635 -4.19 -17.31 9.32
N GLU A 636 -5.09 -16.85 8.47
CA GLU A 636 -6.35 -17.55 8.17
C GLU A 636 -6.08 -18.95 7.61
N TYR A 637 -5.09 -19.06 6.75
CA TYR A 637 -4.69 -20.33 6.13
C TYR A 637 -3.58 -21.07 6.87
N GLY A 638 -3.01 -20.50 7.93
CA GLY A 638 -1.93 -21.13 8.72
C GLY A 638 -0.60 -21.23 7.99
N ILE A 639 -0.34 -20.35 7.04
CA ILE A 639 0.91 -20.28 6.28
C ILE A 639 1.93 -19.47 7.10
N PRO A 640 3.14 -19.98 7.38
CA PRO A 640 4.18 -19.21 8.05
C PRO A 640 4.49 -17.91 7.30
N ALA A 641 4.55 -16.78 8.02
CA ALA A 641 4.76 -15.51 7.35
C ALA A 641 5.57 -14.50 8.17
N VAL A 642 6.49 -13.82 7.50
CA VAL A 642 7.27 -12.71 8.01
C VAL A 642 7.02 -11.48 7.14
N VAL A 643 6.63 -10.37 7.74
CA VAL A 643 6.33 -9.13 7.03
C VAL A 643 7.23 -7.98 7.51
N GLY A 644 7.33 -6.91 6.73
CA GLY A 644 8.23 -5.80 7.06
C GLY A 644 9.71 -6.20 6.99
N VAL A 645 10.07 -7.14 6.12
CA VAL A 645 11.44 -7.62 5.92
C VAL A 645 12.19 -6.65 5.01
N PRO A 646 13.27 -5.99 5.49
CA PRO A 646 13.99 -5.01 4.69
C PRO A 646 14.57 -5.59 3.41
N ASP A 647 14.25 -4.97 2.26
CA ASP A 647 14.83 -5.28 0.96
C ASP A 647 14.79 -6.78 0.60
N ALA A 648 13.76 -7.51 1.06
CA ALA A 648 13.65 -8.95 0.86
C ALA A 648 13.73 -9.33 -0.62
N THR A 649 13.10 -8.56 -1.51
CA THR A 649 13.08 -8.85 -2.95
C THR A 649 14.42 -8.59 -3.66
N THR A 650 15.35 -7.90 -3.01
CA THR A 650 16.70 -7.66 -3.53
C THR A 650 17.76 -8.49 -2.81
N ARG A 651 17.55 -8.79 -1.52
CA ARG A 651 18.48 -9.56 -0.68
C ARG A 651 18.31 -11.06 -0.81
N ILE A 652 17.09 -11.51 -1.16
CA ILE A 652 16.78 -12.92 -1.39
C ILE A 652 16.79 -13.14 -2.90
N GLY A 653 17.66 -14.04 -3.36
CA GLY A 653 17.77 -14.40 -4.77
C GLY A 653 16.61 -15.27 -5.25
N MET A 654 16.19 -15.06 -6.51
CA MET A 654 15.27 -15.99 -7.17
C MET A 654 15.87 -17.40 -7.21
N GLY A 655 15.14 -18.41 -6.72
CA GLY A 655 15.62 -19.79 -6.65
C GLY A 655 16.49 -20.12 -5.44
N GLU A 656 16.76 -19.19 -4.56
CA GLU A 656 17.51 -19.40 -3.32
C GLU A 656 16.69 -20.27 -2.34
N ARG A 657 17.36 -21.22 -1.68
CA ARG A 657 16.72 -22.02 -0.62
C ARG A 657 16.78 -21.29 0.71
N ILE A 658 15.63 -21.01 1.29
CA ILE A 658 15.50 -20.22 2.52
C ILE A 658 14.64 -20.94 3.57
N VAL A 659 14.89 -20.57 4.82
CA VAL A 659 14.09 -20.93 5.99
C VAL A 659 13.35 -19.69 6.48
N VAL A 660 12.05 -19.81 6.63
CA VAL A 660 11.18 -18.74 7.14
C VAL A 660 10.62 -19.18 8.49
N ASP A 661 10.96 -18.46 9.55
CA ASP A 661 10.36 -18.62 10.88
C ASP A 661 9.37 -17.49 11.15
N GLY A 662 8.11 -17.79 10.91
CA GLY A 662 7.00 -16.86 11.14
C GLY A 662 6.69 -16.62 12.62
N SER A 663 7.23 -17.41 13.54
CA SER A 663 7.10 -17.21 14.99
C SER A 663 8.18 -16.26 15.52
N ALA A 664 9.43 -16.46 15.08
CA ALA A 664 10.56 -15.60 15.44
C ALA A 664 10.66 -14.33 14.58
N GLY A 665 10.02 -14.30 13.41
CA GLY A 665 10.12 -13.19 12.46
C GLY A 665 11.46 -13.14 11.72
N THR A 666 12.04 -14.30 11.40
CA THR A 666 13.36 -14.39 10.76
C THR A 666 13.29 -15.11 9.41
N VAL A 667 14.15 -14.68 8.49
CA VAL A 667 14.39 -15.33 7.21
C VAL A 667 15.90 -15.53 7.04
N ALA A 668 16.33 -16.75 6.75
CA ALA A 668 17.74 -17.09 6.59
C ALA A 668 17.94 -18.05 5.40
N PRO A 669 19.12 -18.03 4.74
CA PRO A 669 19.48 -19.08 3.77
C PRO A 669 19.48 -20.46 4.44
N GLU A 670 18.99 -21.49 3.70
CA GLU A 670 19.06 -22.89 4.17
C GLU A 670 20.53 -23.33 4.19
N GLY A 671 21.05 -23.78 5.35
CA GLY A 671 22.43 -24.23 5.49
C GLY A 671 23.32 -23.37 6.40
N ARG A 672 22.80 -22.27 6.96
CA ARG A 672 23.40 -21.62 8.13
C ARG A 672 22.65 -22.05 9.39
N GLU A 673 22.90 -23.28 9.86
CA GLU A 673 22.60 -23.61 11.26
C GLU A 673 23.49 -22.74 12.15
N GLU A 674 22.90 -22.22 13.23
CA GLU A 674 23.57 -21.40 14.25
C GLU A 674 24.88 -22.13 14.69
N ARG A 675 26.02 -21.46 14.44
CA ARG A 675 27.27 -21.78 15.10
C ARG A 675 27.40 -20.94 16.36
#